data_c5f75f1ca8b28e889bb294e3365b1775
#
_entry.id   c5f75f1ca8b28e889bb294e3365b1775
#
_cell.length_a   1.000
_cell.length_b   1.000
_cell.length_c   1.000
_cell.angle_alpha   90.00
_cell.angle_beta   90.00
_cell.angle_gamma   90.00
#
_symmetry.space_group_name_H-M   'P 1'
#
loop_
_entity.id
_entity.type
_entity.pdbx_description
1 polymer ?
#
loop_
_entity_poly.entity_id
_entity_poly.type
_entity_poly.pdbx_seq_one_letter_code
_entity_poly.pdbx_strand_id
1 'polypeptide(L)'
;MKGEAMRDGVITEADTCREFVTPRLVEAGWGAAPHAIGEQRTFTNGRIIVAGGKVRRGKQKRADYLLYHRRDYPLAVVEAKEIGLPAETGVQQAREYAEILGLKFAYATNGHRIIEIDYTTGTEREVDRYATPDELFARLSAATHLPQDAAAHVLEPFNLISGKVPRYYQQIAINRVIEAILLGQKRILATLATGTGKTCVAFQICWKLWNSRWNRTGEFRRPKILFLADRNILVDDPMAKMFAPFGDARHKIAGGDTSQSRDMYFGIYQALTTASADVFRQYRPDFFDLIIIDECHRGSSRDESAWRAVLDYFEPAVQFGMTATPLREESRDSYEYFGNPVYTYSLRQGIEDGFLAPYRVHRVITTVDAAGWRPSKDELDRYGREVPDDEYQTKDFERVVALRSRTRAMARHLTDLLKGTDRFAKTLIFCVDQEHAAEMRQELLNLNSDLVKQYPDYVCRVTADEGAIGLTHLSHFQDVDKPTPVILTTSQLLTTGVDAEMVKNVVLARVVGSRSEFKQIVGRGTRLKVDYGKEYFNIIDFTGTATSHFADPDFDGDPARIEEVIIDEAGEQVGITEAEAEAPQEDVPVEYELPEEQIGPDTGIIITEPPVEPRKFYIDGGEVEVIGHLVYDLDTDGKKLQVVKYTDYSGRAVRTLYPTREALQLAWANPDTRSEVLRELTERGISFAELASSSEQPDADPFDLADSRLKCNTLPTR
;
A
#
# COMPACT_ATOMS: atom_id res chain seq x y z
N MET A 1 17.36 13.18 -63.38
CA MET A 1 18.01 12.06 -62.73
C MET A 1 18.86 12.61 -61.59
N LYS A 2 18.30 12.69 -60.40
CA LYS A 2 19.06 12.99 -59.16
C LYS A 2 19.17 11.66 -58.45
N GLY A 3 20.42 11.15 -58.31
CA GLY A 3 20.71 9.91 -57.63
C GLY A 3 20.34 10.02 -56.14
N GLU A 4 19.50 9.14 -55.68
CA GLU A 4 19.35 8.81 -54.26
C GLU A 4 20.65 8.16 -53.82
N ALA A 5 21.38 8.88 -52.97
CA ALA A 5 22.50 8.31 -52.24
C ALA A 5 21.94 7.24 -51.32
N MET A 6 22.29 5.96 -51.56
CA MET A 6 22.20 4.90 -50.57
C MET A 6 22.88 5.38 -49.28
N ARG A 7 22.12 5.55 -48.21
CA ARG A 7 22.66 5.61 -46.88
C ARG A 7 23.17 4.21 -46.57
N ASP A 8 24.45 4.06 -46.26
CA ASP A 8 25.04 2.83 -45.71
C ASP A 8 24.19 2.44 -44.48
N GLY A 9 23.31 1.43 -44.67
CA GLY A 9 22.29 1.10 -43.71
C GLY A 9 22.85 0.16 -42.66
N VAL A 10 23.17 0.70 -41.51
CA VAL A 10 23.16 -0.10 -40.26
C VAL A 10 21.71 -0.57 -40.07
N ILE A 11 21.47 -1.88 -40.21
CA ILE A 11 20.15 -2.50 -39.96
C ILE A 11 19.89 -2.36 -38.48
N THR A 12 18.91 -1.54 -38.12
CA THR A 12 18.56 -1.31 -36.72
C THR A 12 17.80 -2.51 -36.13
N GLU A 13 17.66 -2.55 -34.79
CA GLU A 13 16.83 -3.56 -34.08
C GLU A 13 15.39 -3.56 -34.63
N ALA A 14 14.81 -2.39 -34.93
CA ALA A 14 13.48 -2.28 -35.51
C ALA A 14 13.40 -2.89 -36.94
N ASP A 15 14.46 -2.74 -37.73
CA ASP A 15 14.54 -3.36 -39.05
C ASP A 15 14.69 -4.89 -38.92
N THR A 16 15.52 -5.36 -37.96
CA THR A 16 15.65 -6.78 -37.66
C THR A 16 14.29 -7.38 -37.28
N CYS A 17 13.54 -6.69 -36.43
CA CYS A 17 12.19 -7.11 -36.02
C CYS A 17 11.27 -7.26 -37.23
N ARG A 18 11.21 -6.22 -38.07
CA ARG A 18 10.28 -6.17 -39.22
C ARG A 18 10.63 -7.17 -40.31
N GLU A 19 11.91 -7.28 -40.66
CA GLU A 19 12.35 -8.02 -41.84
C GLU A 19 12.61 -9.49 -41.56
N PHE A 20 13.02 -9.85 -40.34
CA PHE A 20 13.45 -11.22 -40.01
C PHE A 20 12.62 -11.89 -38.91
N VAL A 21 12.18 -11.16 -37.87
CA VAL A 21 11.49 -11.75 -36.72
C VAL A 21 9.99 -11.92 -37.00
N THR A 22 9.29 -10.82 -37.34
CA THR A 22 7.84 -10.86 -37.61
C THR A 22 7.44 -11.91 -38.65
N PRO A 23 8.13 -12.03 -39.83
CA PRO A 23 7.75 -13.05 -40.82
C PRO A 23 7.83 -14.49 -40.26
N ARG A 24 8.89 -14.80 -39.52
CA ARG A 24 9.05 -16.14 -38.90
C ARG A 24 8.01 -16.44 -37.82
N LEU A 25 7.59 -15.42 -37.05
CA LEU A 25 6.50 -15.57 -36.07
C LEU A 25 5.17 -15.82 -36.78
N VAL A 26 4.91 -15.13 -37.89
CA VAL A 26 3.71 -15.35 -38.73
C VAL A 26 3.74 -16.74 -39.35
N GLU A 27 4.87 -17.20 -39.86
CA GLU A 27 5.07 -18.55 -40.40
C GLU A 27 4.81 -19.63 -39.34
N ALA A 28 5.22 -19.39 -38.10
CA ALA A 28 4.94 -20.27 -36.96
C ALA A 28 3.46 -20.24 -36.50
N GLY A 29 2.60 -19.41 -37.12
CA GLY A 29 1.17 -19.35 -36.87
C GLY A 29 0.70 -18.30 -35.85
N TRP A 30 1.60 -17.51 -35.29
CA TRP A 30 1.24 -16.52 -34.25
C TRP A 30 0.39 -15.35 -34.77
N GLY A 31 0.44 -15.04 -36.07
CA GLY A 31 -0.35 -13.97 -36.69
C GLY A 31 -1.79 -14.34 -37.03
N ALA A 32 -2.17 -15.62 -36.91
CA ALA A 32 -3.47 -16.11 -37.31
C ALA A 32 -4.45 -16.20 -36.11
N ALA A 33 -5.65 -15.65 -36.25
CA ALA A 33 -6.68 -15.76 -35.21
C ALA A 33 -6.96 -17.25 -34.87
N PRO A 34 -7.13 -17.61 -33.59
CA PRO A 34 -7.35 -16.77 -32.41
C PRO A 34 -6.07 -16.25 -31.73
N HIS A 35 -4.89 -16.57 -32.29
CA HIS A 35 -3.60 -16.16 -31.76
C HIS A 35 -3.29 -14.70 -32.09
N ALA A 36 -2.32 -14.10 -31.43
CA ALA A 36 -1.93 -12.72 -31.67
C ALA A 36 -0.46 -12.46 -31.35
N ILE A 37 0.15 -11.58 -32.15
CA ILE A 37 1.45 -10.99 -31.88
C ILE A 37 1.24 -9.58 -31.31
N GLY A 38 1.73 -9.33 -30.12
CA GLY A 38 1.78 -8.00 -29.53
C GLY A 38 3.16 -7.40 -29.74
N GLU A 39 3.30 -6.51 -30.72
CA GLU A 39 4.56 -5.82 -31.01
C GLU A 39 4.78 -4.65 -30.06
N GLN A 40 6.05 -4.44 -29.63
CA GLN A 40 6.51 -3.31 -28.82
C GLN A 40 5.61 -3.06 -27.58
N ARG A 41 5.29 -4.14 -26.86
CA ARG A 41 4.35 -4.10 -25.73
C ARG A 41 5.00 -3.55 -24.47
N THR A 42 4.63 -2.33 -24.13
CA THR A 42 4.94 -1.72 -22.83
C THR A 42 4.07 -2.34 -21.76
N PHE A 43 4.67 -2.89 -20.69
CA PHE A 43 3.95 -3.53 -19.59
C PHE A 43 4.14 -2.81 -18.25
N THR A 44 5.13 -1.92 -18.09
CA THR A 44 5.25 -1.02 -16.93
C THR A 44 5.11 0.44 -17.36
N ASN A 45 4.65 1.30 -16.43
CA ASN A 45 4.54 2.73 -16.69
C ASN A 45 5.85 3.49 -16.43
N GLY A 46 6.88 2.81 -15.92
CA GLY A 46 8.12 3.43 -15.44
C GLY A 46 7.92 4.13 -14.09
N ARG A 47 8.84 3.89 -13.20
CA ARG A 47 8.81 4.42 -11.84
C ARG A 47 8.74 5.94 -11.83
N ILE A 48 7.98 6.50 -10.91
CA ILE A 48 7.95 7.92 -10.62
C ILE A 48 9.04 8.22 -9.59
N ILE A 49 9.96 9.12 -9.93
CA ILE A 49 11.06 9.56 -9.08
C ILE A 49 10.78 10.99 -8.67
N VAL A 50 10.74 11.23 -7.35
CA VAL A 50 10.55 12.55 -6.76
C VAL A 50 11.89 12.98 -6.14
N ALA A 51 12.49 14.04 -6.66
CA ALA A 51 13.73 14.57 -6.16
C ALA A 51 13.74 16.11 -6.21
N GLY A 52 14.06 16.77 -5.11
CA GLY A 52 14.14 18.23 -5.01
C GLY A 52 12.85 18.95 -5.45
N GLY A 53 11.67 18.36 -5.19
CA GLY A 53 10.37 18.89 -5.60
C GLY A 53 10.03 18.73 -7.09
N LYS A 54 10.89 18.09 -7.88
CA LYS A 54 10.63 17.75 -9.28
C LYS A 54 10.24 16.29 -9.43
N VAL A 55 9.30 16.03 -10.30
CA VAL A 55 8.81 14.68 -10.62
C VAL A 55 9.31 14.29 -12.03
N ARG A 56 9.86 13.08 -12.15
CA ARG A 56 10.25 12.49 -13.45
C ARG A 56 9.85 11.02 -13.49
N ARG A 57 9.58 10.50 -14.69
CA ARG A 57 9.36 9.07 -14.88
C ARG A 57 10.65 8.39 -15.33
N GLY A 58 10.87 7.21 -14.78
CA GLY A 58 11.91 6.27 -15.19
C GLY A 58 11.56 5.58 -16.51
N LYS A 59 12.50 4.76 -16.98
CA LYS A 59 12.34 3.98 -18.21
C LYS A 59 11.21 2.95 -18.05
N GLN A 60 10.30 2.91 -19.02
CA GLN A 60 9.29 1.86 -19.11
C GLN A 60 9.93 0.55 -19.58
N LYS A 61 9.44 -0.58 -19.08
CA LYS A 61 9.80 -1.89 -19.61
C LYS A 61 8.87 -2.22 -20.77
N ARG A 62 9.48 -2.58 -21.90
CA ARG A 62 8.80 -2.84 -23.15
C ARG A 62 9.44 -4.03 -23.84
N ALA A 63 8.67 -5.08 -24.09
CA ALA A 63 9.09 -6.24 -24.84
C ALA A 63 8.92 -6.00 -26.34
N ASP A 64 9.84 -6.50 -27.15
CA ASP A 64 9.71 -6.41 -28.62
C ASP A 64 8.48 -7.15 -29.11
N TYR A 65 8.28 -8.40 -28.59
CA TYR A 65 7.05 -9.13 -28.86
C TYR A 65 6.55 -9.87 -27.62
N LEU A 66 5.20 -9.89 -27.48
CA LEU A 66 4.48 -10.81 -26.63
C LEU A 66 3.62 -11.71 -27.51
N LEU A 67 3.75 -13.01 -27.35
CA LEU A 67 3.06 -14.02 -28.15
C LEU A 67 1.87 -14.56 -27.37
N TYR A 68 0.67 -14.37 -27.89
CA TYR A 68 -0.58 -14.72 -27.22
C TYR A 68 -1.23 -15.95 -27.86
N HIS A 69 -1.51 -16.97 -27.05
CA HIS A 69 -2.33 -18.10 -27.50
C HIS A 69 -3.77 -17.66 -27.82
N ARG A 70 -4.31 -16.80 -26.95
CA ARG A 70 -5.47 -15.96 -27.22
C ARG A 70 -5.15 -14.54 -26.76
N ARG A 71 -5.95 -13.56 -27.23
CA ARG A 71 -5.70 -12.14 -27.00
C ARG A 71 -5.34 -11.76 -25.55
N ASP A 72 -5.85 -12.51 -24.58
CA ASP A 72 -5.72 -12.23 -23.16
C ASP A 72 -4.84 -13.26 -22.42
N TYR A 73 -4.17 -14.17 -23.16
CA TYR A 73 -3.36 -15.23 -22.59
C TYR A 73 -1.98 -15.29 -23.25
N PRO A 74 -0.99 -14.55 -22.72
CA PRO A 74 0.37 -14.57 -23.23
C PRO A 74 1.07 -15.89 -22.88
N LEU A 75 1.83 -16.45 -23.82
CA LEU A 75 2.62 -17.66 -23.64
C LEU A 75 4.12 -17.41 -23.62
N ALA A 76 4.61 -16.47 -24.44
CA ALA A 76 6.04 -16.24 -24.60
C ALA A 76 6.35 -14.78 -24.84
N VAL A 77 7.57 -14.38 -24.48
CA VAL A 77 8.18 -13.10 -24.84
C VAL A 77 9.31 -13.34 -25.84
N VAL A 78 9.48 -12.42 -26.79
CA VAL A 78 10.62 -12.43 -27.71
C VAL A 78 11.34 -11.09 -27.59
N GLU A 79 12.64 -11.17 -27.40
CA GLU A 79 13.56 -10.03 -27.37
C GLU A 79 14.50 -10.12 -28.57
N ALA A 80 14.49 -9.08 -29.37
CA ALA A 80 15.31 -8.97 -30.57
C ALA A 80 16.53 -8.08 -30.33
N LYS A 81 17.60 -8.35 -31.07
CA LYS A 81 18.80 -7.50 -31.15
C LYS A 81 19.12 -7.23 -32.61
N GLU A 82 19.92 -6.20 -32.84
CA GLU A 82 20.40 -5.89 -34.18
C GLU A 82 21.08 -7.10 -34.82
N ILE A 83 20.90 -7.28 -36.13
CA ILE A 83 21.39 -8.44 -36.86
C ILE A 83 22.91 -8.64 -36.75
N GLY A 84 23.66 -7.59 -36.50
CA GLY A 84 25.10 -7.61 -36.30
C GLY A 84 25.55 -8.05 -34.92
N LEU A 85 24.65 -8.20 -33.97
CA LEU A 85 24.93 -8.62 -32.58
C LEU A 85 24.64 -10.10 -32.40
N PRO A 86 25.36 -10.78 -31.49
CA PRO A 86 25.01 -12.15 -31.11
C PRO A 86 23.61 -12.22 -30.49
N ALA A 87 22.82 -13.26 -30.82
CA ALA A 87 21.48 -13.46 -30.24
C ALA A 87 21.54 -13.60 -28.69
N GLU A 88 22.65 -14.09 -28.16
CA GLU A 88 22.93 -14.27 -26.73
C GLU A 88 22.85 -12.94 -25.94
N THR A 89 23.09 -11.79 -26.59
CA THR A 89 22.99 -10.46 -25.94
C THR A 89 21.58 -10.13 -25.48
N GLY A 90 20.55 -10.76 -26.08
CA GLY A 90 19.15 -10.60 -25.70
C GLY A 90 18.67 -11.57 -24.62
N VAL A 91 19.44 -12.61 -24.30
CA VAL A 91 19.00 -13.71 -23.41
C VAL A 91 18.64 -13.19 -22.01
N GLN A 92 19.49 -12.37 -21.40
CA GLN A 92 19.24 -11.89 -20.04
C GLN A 92 17.99 -11.00 -19.97
N GLN A 93 17.77 -10.17 -20.96
CA GLN A 93 16.59 -9.32 -21.06
C GLN A 93 15.32 -10.14 -21.31
N ALA A 94 15.38 -11.14 -22.18
CA ALA A 94 14.28 -12.06 -22.42
C ALA A 94 13.91 -12.84 -21.13
N ARG A 95 14.92 -13.28 -20.33
CA ARG A 95 14.71 -13.92 -19.03
C ARG A 95 14.03 -12.98 -18.04
N GLU A 96 14.56 -11.78 -17.86
CA GLU A 96 13.99 -10.77 -16.97
C GLU A 96 12.52 -10.50 -17.33
N TYR A 97 12.21 -10.34 -18.60
CA TYR A 97 10.84 -10.07 -19.03
C TYR A 97 9.91 -11.27 -18.85
N ALA A 98 10.40 -12.49 -19.09
CA ALA A 98 9.63 -13.70 -18.82
C ALA A 98 9.32 -13.86 -17.31
N GLU A 99 10.29 -13.58 -16.44
CA GLU A 99 10.11 -13.63 -14.99
C GLU A 99 9.08 -12.59 -14.52
N ILE A 100 9.21 -11.35 -14.95
CA ILE A 100 8.28 -10.27 -14.59
C ILE A 100 6.85 -10.61 -15.07
N LEU A 101 6.71 -11.11 -16.29
CA LEU A 101 5.43 -11.44 -16.90
C LEU A 101 4.91 -12.84 -16.50
N GLY A 102 5.67 -13.58 -15.70
CA GLY A 102 5.31 -14.92 -15.23
C GLY A 102 5.21 -15.98 -16.33
N LEU A 103 5.90 -15.74 -17.47
CA LEU A 103 5.88 -16.62 -18.64
C LEU A 103 6.84 -17.78 -18.48
N LYS A 104 6.48 -18.91 -19.10
CA LYS A 104 7.31 -20.13 -19.08
C LYS A 104 8.19 -20.28 -20.30
N PHE A 105 8.02 -19.42 -21.31
CA PHE A 105 8.80 -19.45 -22.53
C PHE A 105 9.30 -18.04 -22.85
N ALA A 106 10.57 -18.00 -23.29
CA ALA A 106 11.17 -16.76 -23.79
C ALA A 106 12.05 -17.09 -25.00
N TYR A 107 12.21 -16.11 -25.87
CA TYR A 107 13.09 -16.18 -27.01
C TYR A 107 14.01 -14.97 -27.07
N ALA A 108 15.27 -15.21 -27.39
CA ALA A 108 16.21 -14.16 -27.77
C ALA A 108 16.63 -14.40 -29.23
N THR A 109 16.71 -13.33 -30.03
CA THR A 109 17.02 -13.45 -31.44
C THR A 109 17.76 -12.23 -31.99
N ASN A 110 18.56 -12.44 -33.01
CA ASN A 110 19.10 -11.37 -33.86
C ASN A 110 18.53 -11.44 -35.31
N GLY A 111 17.39 -12.11 -35.52
CA GLY A 111 16.77 -12.32 -36.80
C GLY A 111 17.25 -13.58 -37.54
N HIS A 112 18.50 -13.99 -37.36
CA HIS A 112 19.04 -15.22 -37.94
C HIS A 112 19.02 -16.40 -37.01
N ARG A 113 19.55 -16.22 -35.79
CA ARG A 113 19.58 -17.24 -34.76
C ARG A 113 18.45 -16.98 -33.78
N ILE A 114 17.88 -18.06 -33.27
CA ILE A 114 16.80 -18.04 -32.27
C ILE A 114 17.22 -18.88 -31.09
N ILE A 115 17.28 -18.30 -29.90
CA ILE A 115 17.54 -19.01 -28.65
C ILE A 115 16.22 -19.13 -27.91
N GLU A 116 15.77 -20.36 -27.68
CA GLU A 116 14.60 -20.67 -26.88
C GLU A 116 15.00 -20.91 -25.42
N ILE A 117 14.31 -20.27 -24.49
CA ILE A 117 14.43 -20.47 -23.05
C ILE A 117 13.13 -21.10 -22.58
N ASP A 118 13.21 -22.35 -22.12
CA ASP A 118 12.06 -23.12 -21.62
C ASP A 118 12.19 -23.36 -20.12
N TYR A 119 11.44 -22.60 -19.33
CA TYR A 119 11.40 -22.75 -17.87
C TYR A 119 10.65 -24.00 -17.40
N THR A 120 9.89 -24.67 -18.27
CA THR A 120 9.22 -25.92 -17.90
C THR A 120 10.20 -27.10 -17.80
N THR A 121 11.27 -27.03 -18.57
CA THR A 121 12.34 -28.06 -18.62
C THR A 121 13.67 -27.52 -18.06
N GLY A 122 13.78 -26.22 -17.82
CA GLY A 122 15.02 -25.56 -17.42
C GLY A 122 16.08 -25.50 -18.52
N THR A 123 15.69 -25.63 -19.80
CA THR A 123 16.62 -25.67 -20.93
C THR A 123 16.72 -24.34 -21.65
N GLU A 124 17.94 -24.04 -22.11
CA GLU A 124 18.26 -22.99 -23.07
C GLU A 124 18.92 -23.64 -24.29
N ARG A 125 18.39 -23.37 -25.47
CA ARG A 125 18.91 -24.00 -26.69
C ARG A 125 18.65 -23.11 -27.92
N GLU A 126 19.52 -23.24 -28.90
CA GLU A 126 19.27 -22.72 -30.23
C GLU A 126 18.24 -23.57 -30.99
N VAL A 127 17.31 -22.93 -31.67
CA VAL A 127 16.23 -23.56 -32.43
C VAL A 127 16.14 -22.99 -33.84
N ASP A 128 15.72 -23.81 -34.79
CA ASP A 128 15.61 -23.37 -36.19
C ASP A 128 14.35 -22.54 -36.47
N ARG A 129 13.30 -22.73 -35.66
CA ARG A 129 12.02 -22.05 -35.79
C ARG A 129 11.40 -21.73 -34.40
N TYR A 130 10.51 -20.78 -34.38
CA TYR A 130 9.63 -20.58 -33.22
C TYR A 130 8.66 -21.75 -33.09
N ALA A 131 8.37 -22.17 -31.86
CA ALA A 131 7.29 -23.10 -31.62
C ALA A 131 5.94 -22.50 -31.98
N THR A 132 5.00 -23.31 -32.44
CA THR A 132 3.64 -22.85 -32.73
C THR A 132 2.88 -22.52 -31.43
N PRO A 133 1.80 -21.72 -31.49
CA PRO A 133 0.96 -21.46 -30.33
C PRO A 133 0.48 -22.72 -29.62
N ASP A 134 0.02 -23.71 -30.38
CA ASP A 134 -0.51 -24.97 -29.83
C ASP A 134 0.60 -25.84 -29.23
N GLU A 135 1.80 -25.86 -29.84
CA GLU A 135 2.97 -26.57 -29.27
C GLU A 135 3.35 -25.99 -27.91
N LEU A 136 3.44 -24.65 -27.77
CA LEU A 136 3.76 -24.03 -26.47
C LEU A 136 2.66 -24.25 -25.45
N PHE A 137 1.38 -24.14 -25.84
CA PHE A 137 0.27 -24.37 -24.92
C PHE A 137 0.20 -25.84 -24.47
N ALA A 138 0.46 -26.80 -25.36
CA ALA A 138 0.53 -28.19 -24.99
C ALA A 138 1.70 -28.50 -24.03
N ARG A 139 2.88 -27.92 -24.28
CA ARG A 139 4.04 -28.01 -23.36
C ARG A 139 3.73 -27.41 -21.98
N LEU A 140 3.10 -26.23 -21.95
CA LEU A 140 2.68 -25.60 -20.70
C LEU A 140 1.67 -26.47 -19.95
N SER A 141 0.62 -26.94 -20.64
CA SER A 141 -0.43 -27.78 -20.03
C SER A 141 0.13 -29.07 -19.47
N ALA A 142 1.05 -29.71 -20.20
CA ALA A 142 1.72 -30.94 -19.75
C ALA A 142 2.60 -30.69 -18.49
N ALA A 143 3.35 -29.60 -18.49
CA ALA A 143 4.22 -29.23 -17.37
C ALA A 143 3.46 -28.80 -16.11
N THR A 144 2.28 -28.19 -16.29
CA THR A 144 1.42 -27.74 -15.19
C THR A 144 0.36 -28.76 -14.80
N HIS A 145 0.29 -29.90 -15.48
CA HIS A 145 -0.70 -30.95 -15.26
C HIS A 145 -2.16 -30.45 -15.35
N LEU A 146 -2.43 -29.46 -16.16
CA LEU A 146 -3.77 -28.92 -16.35
C LEU A 146 -4.70 -29.96 -16.98
N PRO A 147 -5.96 -30.13 -16.51
CA PRO A 147 -6.96 -30.96 -17.13
C PRO A 147 -7.21 -30.61 -18.61
N GLN A 148 -7.67 -31.58 -19.42
CA GLN A 148 -7.91 -31.33 -20.85
C GLN A 148 -8.96 -30.23 -21.13
N ASP A 149 -9.95 -30.11 -20.26
CA ASP A 149 -10.99 -29.05 -20.33
C ASP A 149 -10.58 -27.74 -19.76
N ALA A 150 -9.44 -27.66 -19.08
CA ALA A 150 -8.92 -26.42 -18.45
C ALA A 150 -8.79 -25.26 -19.45
N ALA A 151 -8.47 -25.55 -20.71
CA ALA A 151 -8.33 -24.55 -21.76
C ALA A 151 -9.61 -23.69 -21.92
N ALA A 152 -10.80 -24.30 -21.80
CA ALA A 152 -12.07 -23.57 -21.92
C ALA A 152 -12.24 -22.51 -20.81
N HIS A 153 -11.69 -22.77 -19.64
CA HIS A 153 -11.79 -21.89 -18.47
C HIS A 153 -10.67 -20.85 -18.41
N VAL A 154 -9.43 -21.27 -18.62
CA VAL A 154 -8.25 -20.40 -18.61
C VAL A 154 -8.28 -19.38 -19.74
N LEU A 155 -8.68 -19.83 -20.94
CA LEU A 155 -8.71 -19.03 -22.16
C LEU A 155 -10.01 -18.21 -22.35
N GLU A 156 -10.96 -18.27 -21.41
CA GLU A 156 -12.13 -17.37 -21.44
C GLU A 156 -11.68 -15.89 -21.39
N PRO A 157 -12.19 -15.03 -22.28
CA PRO A 157 -11.77 -13.63 -22.34
C PRO A 157 -12.09 -12.84 -21.08
N PHE A 158 -11.24 -11.84 -20.76
CA PHE A 158 -11.53 -10.85 -19.73
C PHE A 158 -12.76 -10.01 -20.12
N ASN A 159 -13.51 -9.58 -19.10
CA ASN A 159 -14.48 -8.50 -19.28
C ASN A 159 -13.76 -7.15 -19.33
N LEU A 160 -13.90 -6.46 -20.44
CA LEU A 160 -13.30 -5.14 -20.63
C LEU A 160 -14.20 -4.06 -20.04
N ILE A 161 -14.22 -3.94 -18.72
CA ILE A 161 -14.96 -2.88 -18.03
C ILE A 161 -14.43 -1.52 -18.49
N SER A 162 -15.30 -0.70 -19.05
CA SER A 162 -14.93 0.62 -19.57
C SER A 162 -13.77 0.59 -20.60
N GLY A 163 -13.61 -0.53 -21.31
CA GLY A 163 -12.55 -0.71 -22.30
C GLY A 163 -11.14 -0.94 -21.71
N LYS A 164 -11.00 -1.03 -20.38
CA LYS A 164 -9.70 -1.25 -19.73
C LYS A 164 -9.34 -2.74 -19.67
N VAL A 165 -8.15 -3.05 -20.15
CA VAL A 165 -7.55 -4.40 -19.99
C VAL A 165 -6.91 -4.49 -18.62
N PRO A 166 -7.03 -5.63 -17.89
CA PRO A 166 -6.28 -5.84 -16.66
C PRO A 166 -4.78 -5.64 -16.88
N ARG A 167 -4.10 -5.03 -15.91
CA ARG A 167 -2.65 -4.84 -15.94
C ARG A 167 -1.94 -6.19 -15.91
N TYR A 168 -0.69 -6.26 -16.38
CA TYR A 168 0.05 -7.53 -16.48
C TYR A 168 0.04 -8.36 -15.18
N TYR A 169 0.31 -7.73 -14.03
CA TYR A 169 0.32 -8.41 -12.74
C TYR A 169 -1.07 -8.90 -12.31
N GLN A 170 -2.14 -8.20 -12.70
CA GLN A 170 -3.52 -8.67 -12.49
C GLN A 170 -3.82 -9.88 -13.36
N GLN A 171 -3.37 -9.87 -14.62
CA GLN A 171 -3.50 -11.02 -15.53
C GLN A 171 -2.79 -12.26 -14.96
N ILE A 172 -1.56 -12.08 -14.44
CA ILE A 172 -0.83 -13.18 -13.80
C ILE A 172 -1.60 -13.71 -12.59
N ALA A 173 -2.05 -12.81 -11.70
CA ALA A 173 -2.81 -13.20 -10.51
C ALA A 173 -4.07 -13.99 -10.88
N ILE A 174 -4.86 -13.50 -11.85
CA ILE A 174 -6.09 -14.13 -12.31
C ILE A 174 -5.79 -15.52 -12.86
N ASN A 175 -4.83 -15.63 -13.75
CA ASN A 175 -4.48 -16.89 -14.40
C ASN A 175 -3.94 -17.91 -13.36
N ARG A 176 -3.06 -17.51 -12.44
CA ARG A 176 -2.54 -18.38 -11.38
C ARG A 176 -3.63 -18.91 -10.44
N VAL A 177 -4.59 -18.06 -10.07
CA VAL A 177 -5.72 -18.50 -9.24
C VAL A 177 -6.62 -19.47 -9.99
N ILE A 178 -6.94 -19.20 -11.25
CA ILE A 178 -7.76 -20.11 -12.08
C ILE A 178 -7.03 -21.45 -12.29
N GLU A 179 -5.74 -21.43 -12.61
CA GLU A 179 -4.93 -22.66 -12.72
C GLU A 179 -4.98 -23.47 -11.43
N ALA A 180 -4.80 -22.82 -10.26
CA ALA A 180 -4.88 -23.49 -8.96
C ALA A 180 -6.27 -24.12 -8.70
N ILE A 181 -7.34 -23.41 -9.07
CA ILE A 181 -8.72 -23.92 -8.99
C ILE A 181 -8.88 -25.19 -9.85
N LEU A 182 -8.40 -25.15 -11.09
CA LEU A 182 -8.53 -26.25 -12.04
C LEU A 182 -7.67 -27.46 -11.67
N LEU A 183 -6.56 -27.23 -10.97
CA LEU A 183 -5.73 -28.28 -10.36
C LEU A 183 -6.35 -28.87 -9.08
N GLY A 184 -7.54 -28.41 -8.68
CA GLY A 184 -8.27 -28.94 -7.52
C GLY A 184 -7.77 -28.42 -6.17
N GLN A 185 -6.97 -27.34 -6.15
CA GLN A 185 -6.55 -26.72 -4.91
C GLN A 185 -7.75 -26.10 -4.21
N LYS A 186 -8.00 -26.51 -2.97
CA LYS A 186 -9.18 -26.10 -2.19
C LYS A 186 -9.03 -24.73 -1.54
N ARG A 187 -7.83 -24.39 -1.13
CA ARG A 187 -7.50 -23.16 -0.41
C ARG A 187 -6.41 -22.44 -1.17
N ILE A 188 -6.69 -21.23 -1.61
CA ILE A 188 -5.83 -20.45 -2.50
C ILE A 188 -5.66 -19.06 -1.90
N LEU A 189 -4.44 -18.55 -1.88
CA LEU A 189 -4.12 -17.20 -1.41
C LEU A 189 -3.45 -16.39 -2.51
N ALA A 190 -3.82 -15.13 -2.65
CA ALA A 190 -3.06 -14.15 -3.43
C ALA A 190 -2.80 -12.90 -2.58
N THR A 191 -1.56 -12.44 -2.61
CA THR A 191 -1.14 -11.22 -1.91
C THR A 191 -0.96 -10.10 -2.92
N LEU A 192 -1.76 -9.06 -2.80
CA LEU A 192 -1.78 -7.92 -3.70
C LEU A 192 -1.84 -6.63 -2.89
N ALA A 193 -0.84 -5.77 -3.01
CA ALA A 193 -0.77 -4.52 -2.25
C ALA A 193 -2.04 -3.67 -2.40
N THR A 194 -2.32 -2.85 -1.40
CA THR A 194 -3.45 -1.90 -1.47
C THR A 194 -3.26 -0.97 -2.67
N GLY A 195 -4.33 -0.71 -3.41
CA GLY A 195 -4.23 0.14 -4.60
C GLY A 195 -3.98 -0.59 -5.90
N THR A 196 -3.67 -1.89 -5.89
CA THR A 196 -3.38 -2.69 -7.09
C THR A 196 -4.61 -3.26 -7.77
N GLY A 197 -5.81 -3.07 -7.19
CA GLY A 197 -7.08 -3.50 -7.78
C GLY A 197 -7.46 -4.94 -7.49
N LYS A 198 -7.32 -5.40 -6.24
CA LYS A 198 -7.78 -6.73 -5.75
C LYS A 198 -9.20 -7.07 -6.21
N THR A 199 -10.13 -6.12 -6.06
CA THR A 199 -11.53 -6.30 -6.49
C THR A 199 -11.67 -6.59 -7.98
N CYS A 200 -10.82 -5.98 -8.83
CA CYS A 200 -10.78 -6.26 -10.27
C CYS A 200 -10.31 -7.70 -10.54
N VAL A 201 -9.30 -8.17 -9.80
CA VAL A 201 -8.82 -9.56 -9.90
C VAL A 201 -9.93 -10.53 -9.53
N ALA A 202 -10.61 -10.31 -8.39
CA ALA A 202 -11.74 -11.12 -7.96
C ALA A 202 -12.87 -11.14 -9.00
N PHE A 203 -13.24 -9.97 -9.52
CA PHE A 203 -14.27 -9.85 -10.56
C PHE A 203 -13.91 -10.65 -11.81
N GLN A 204 -12.68 -10.55 -12.31
CA GLN A 204 -12.26 -11.25 -13.52
C GLN A 204 -12.22 -12.77 -13.34
N ILE A 205 -11.82 -13.24 -12.15
CA ILE A 205 -11.89 -14.68 -11.81
C ILE A 205 -13.34 -15.14 -11.85
N CYS A 206 -14.25 -14.44 -11.17
CA CYS A 206 -15.68 -14.74 -11.22
C CYS A 206 -16.22 -14.74 -12.65
N TRP A 207 -15.85 -13.72 -13.44
CA TRP A 207 -16.31 -13.57 -14.82
C TRP A 207 -15.91 -14.74 -15.70
N LYS A 208 -14.63 -15.12 -15.68
CA LYS A 208 -14.10 -16.22 -16.49
C LYS A 208 -14.77 -17.55 -16.10
N LEU A 209 -14.85 -17.85 -14.81
CA LEU A 209 -15.46 -19.07 -14.30
C LEU A 209 -16.98 -19.13 -14.56
N TRP A 210 -17.67 -17.99 -14.44
CA TRP A 210 -19.12 -17.91 -14.66
C TRP A 210 -19.51 -18.08 -16.15
N ASN A 211 -18.76 -17.44 -17.06
CA ASN A 211 -19.02 -17.56 -18.49
C ASN A 211 -18.64 -18.94 -19.03
N SER A 212 -17.52 -19.47 -18.61
CA SER A 212 -17.07 -20.81 -18.99
C SER A 212 -17.86 -21.94 -18.30
N ARG A 213 -18.79 -21.59 -17.41
CA ARG A 213 -19.65 -22.52 -16.63
C ARG A 213 -18.85 -23.50 -15.78
N TRP A 214 -17.68 -23.11 -15.37
CA TRP A 214 -16.95 -23.91 -14.39
C TRP A 214 -17.77 -24.07 -13.11
N ASN A 215 -17.86 -25.25 -12.59
CA ASN A 215 -18.36 -25.53 -11.25
C ASN A 215 -17.68 -26.77 -10.70
N ARG A 216 -17.71 -26.90 -9.40
CA ARG A 216 -17.00 -27.96 -8.68
C ARG A 216 -17.46 -29.39 -9.05
N THR A 217 -18.68 -29.57 -9.52
CA THR A 217 -19.28 -30.86 -9.85
C THR A 217 -19.18 -31.23 -11.34
N GLY A 218 -18.74 -30.30 -12.20
CA GLY A 218 -18.69 -30.51 -13.65
C GLY A 218 -20.07 -30.57 -14.32
N GLU A 219 -21.14 -30.15 -13.63
CA GLU A 219 -22.48 -30.06 -14.17
C GLU A 219 -22.63 -28.95 -15.19
N PHE A 220 -23.59 -29.10 -16.11
CA PHE A 220 -23.88 -28.02 -17.08
C PHE A 220 -24.69 -26.88 -16.44
N ARG A 221 -24.09 -26.18 -15.49
CA ARG A 221 -24.63 -25.00 -14.80
C ARG A 221 -23.55 -23.95 -14.57
N ARG A 222 -23.96 -22.75 -14.22
CA ARG A 222 -23.06 -21.71 -13.75
C ARG A 222 -22.65 -21.97 -12.29
N PRO A 223 -21.46 -21.50 -11.87
CA PRO A 223 -21.05 -21.64 -10.48
C PRO A 223 -21.90 -20.77 -9.53
N LYS A 224 -22.07 -21.25 -8.31
CA LYS A 224 -22.55 -20.46 -7.17
C LYS A 224 -21.33 -19.87 -6.45
N ILE A 225 -21.19 -18.56 -6.48
CA ILE A 225 -20.02 -17.86 -5.95
C ILE A 225 -20.45 -16.96 -4.80
N LEU A 226 -19.73 -17.03 -3.68
CA LEU A 226 -19.91 -16.15 -2.53
C LEU A 226 -18.71 -15.20 -2.41
N PHE A 227 -18.97 -13.90 -2.38
CA PHE A 227 -17.99 -12.86 -2.08
C PHE A 227 -18.19 -12.38 -0.65
N LEU A 228 -17.18 -12.57 0.21
CA LEU A 228 -17.19 -12.22 1.61
C LEU A 228 -16.19 -11.10 1.91
N ALA A 229 -16.61 -10.16 2.76
CA ALA A 229 -15.75 -9.13 3.33
C ALA A 229 -16.13 -8.86 4.79
N ASP A 230 -15.32 -8.08 5.48
CA ASP A 230 -15.53 -7.71 6.88
C ASP A 230 -16.53 -6.54 7.06
N ARG A 231 -16.74 -5.73 6.03
CA ARG A 231 -17.56 -4.51 6.10
C ARG A 231 -18.49 -4.35 4.91
N ASN A 232 -19.67 -3.75 5.17
CA ASN A 232 -20.68 -3.50 4.11
C ASN A 232 -20.14 -2.67 2.94
N ILE A 233 -19.31 -1.66 3.17
CA ILE A 233 -18.74 -0.83 2.10
C ILE A 233 -17.87 -1.64 1.13
N LEU A 234 -17.19 -2.69 1.63
CA LEU A 234 -16.38 -3.61 0.81
C LEU A 234 -17.24 -4.61 0.01
N VAL A 235 -18.52 -4.67 0.31
CA VAL A 235 -19.52 -5.50 -0.38
C VAL A 235 -20.34 -4.66 -1.33
N ASP A 236 -20.91 -3.55 -0.86
CA ASP A 236 -21.90 -2.75 -1.59
C ASP A 236 -21.30 -2.05 -2.81
N ASP A 237 -20.13 -1.44 -2.64
CA ASP A 237 -19.48 -0.69 -3.72
C ASP A 237 -19.00 -1.61 -4.86
N PRO A 238 -18.28 -2.73 -4.60
CA PRO A 238 -17.99 -3.71 -5.62
C PRO A 238 -19.23 -4.28 -6.30
N MET A 239 -20.24 -4.68 -5.54
CA MET A 239 -21.49 -5.25 -6.07
C MET A 239 -22.19 -4.27 -7.02
N ALA A 240 -22.26 -2.98 -6.64
CA ALA A 240 -22.95 -1.97 -7.42
C ALA A 240 -22.17 -1.55 -8.69
N LYS A 241 -20.85 -1.45 -8.61
CA LYS A 241 -19.98 -0.92 -9.67
C LYS A 241 -19.31 -2.02 -10.47
N MET A 242 -18.34 -2.71 -9.86
CA MET A 242 -17.47 -3.67 -10.55
C MET A 242 -18.23 -4.91 -11.03
N PHE A 243 -19.08 -5.47 -10.19
CA PHE A 243 -19.87 -6.66 -10.49
C PHE A 243 -21.19 -6.36 -11.20
N ALA A 244 -21.45 -5.11 -11.61
CA ALA A 244 -22.65 -4.73 -12.37
C ALA A 244 -22.89 -5.60 -13.63
N PRO A 245 -21.86 -6.06 -14.39
CA PRO A 245 -22.07 -6.91 -15.57
C PRO A 245 -22.78 -8.25 -15.33
N PHE A 246 -22.79 -8.75 -14.07
CA PHE A 246 -23.55 -9.96 -13.73
C PHE A 246 -25.08 -9.73 -13.67
N GLY A 247 -25.54 -8.48 -13.75
CA GLY A 247 -26.99 -8.16 -13.78
C GLY A 247 -27.76 -8.75 -12.61
N ASP A 248 -28.87 -9.42 -12.90
CA ASP A 248 -29.75 -10.06 -11.91
C ASP A 248 -29.18 -11.34 -11.28
N ALA A 249 -28.03 -11.82 -11.72
CA ALA A 249 -27.38 -12.96 -11.06
C ALA A 249 -26.82 -12.61 -9.66
N ARG A 250 -26.76 -11.33 -9.31
CA ARG A 250 -26.25 -10.82 -8.03
C ARG A 250 -27.31 -10.85 -6.94
N HIS A 251 -26.89 -11.19 -5.71
CA HIS A 251 -27.73 -11.16 -4.52
C HIS A 251 -26.91 -10.77 -3.29
N LYS A 252 -27.40 -9.81 -2.49
CA LYS A 252 -26.79 -9.47 -1.20
C LYS A 252 -27.48 -10.24 -0.09
N ILE A 253 -26.73 -10.99 0.69
CA ILE A 253 -27.22 -11.68 1.88
C ILE A 253 -27.30 -10.62 3.00
N ALA A 254 -28.51 -10.23 3.36
CA ALA A 254 -28.78 -9.24 4.41
C ALA A 254 -30.14 -9.52 5.05
N GLY A 255 -30.30 -9.16 6.33
CA GLY A 255 -31.60 -9.25 7.01
C GLY A 255 -32.20 -10.67 7.08
N GLY A 256 -31.37 -11.71 6.96
CA GLY A 256 -31.84 -13.11 6.96
C GLY A 256 -32.39 -13.59 5.62
N ASP A 257 -32.29 -12.81 4.54
CA ASP A 257 -32.66 -13.26 3.20
C ASP A 257 -31.63 -14.25 2.64
N THR A 258 -32.06 -15.49 2.44
CA THR A 258 -31.27 -16.63 1.97
C THR A 258 -31.76 -17.15 0.63
N SER A 259 -32.07 -16.27 -0.31
CA SER A 259 -32.42 -16.65 -1.68
C SER A 259 -31.36 -17.59 -2.27
N GLN A 260 -31.81 -18.72 -2.89
CA GLN A 260 -30.92 -19.73 -3.50
C GLN A 260 -30.92 -19.69 -5.03
N SER A 261 -31.68 -18.77 -5.63
CA SER A 261 -31.92 -18.72 -7.07
C SER A 261 -30.85 -17.97 -7.88
N ARG A 262 -29.91 -17.29 -7.21
CA ARG A 262 -28.91 -16.46 -7.87
C ARG A 262 -27.58 -17.21 -8.03
N ASP A 263 -26.62 -16.63 -8.74
CA ASP A 263 -25.30 -17.22 -8.97
C ASP A 263 -24.20 -16.51 -8.18
N MET A 264 -24.33 -15.19 -7.98
CA MET A 264 -23.35 -14.34 -7.30
C MET A 264 -23.94 -13.81 -5.99
N TYR A 265 -23.36 -14.22 -4.88
CA TYR A 265 -23.76 -13.84 -3.54
C TYR A 265 -22.73 -12.92 -2.91
N PHE A 266 -23.21 -11.92 -2.17
CA PHE A 266 -22.39 -10.92 -1.50
C PHE A 266 -22.81 -10.81 -0.05
N GLY A 267 -21.87 -10.83 0.87
CA GLY A 267 -22.19 -10.73 2.29
C GLY A 267 -21.00 -10.34 3.15
N ILE A 268 -21.30 -9.90 4.36
CA ILE A 268 -20.32 -9.75 5.43
C ILE A 268 -20.46 -10.93 6.39
N TYR A 269 -19.40 -11.25 7.13
CA TYR A 269 -19.41 -12.37 8.07
C TYR A 269 -20.52 -12.21 9.11
N GLN A 270 -20.69 -11.00 9.64
CA GLN A 270 -21.71 -10.68 10.64
C GLN A 270 -23.14 -10.89 10.12
N ALA A 271 -23.38 -10.77 8.81
CA ALA A 271 -24.71 -11.06 8.23
C ALA A 271 -24.98 -12.57 8.14
N LEU A 272 -23.93 -13.39 8.05
CA LEU A 272 -24.01 -14.84 8.02
C LEU A 272 -24.04 -15.48 9.41
N THR A 273 -23.43 -14.80 10.43
CA THR A 273 -23.35 -15.25 11.82
C THR A 273 -24.03 -14.23 12.71
N THR A 274 -25.32 -14.36 12.96
CA THR A 274 -26.06 -13.48 13.88
C THR A 274 -26.12 -14.08 15.29
N ALA A 275 -26.23 -13.25 16.32
CA ALA A 275 -26.34 -13.72 17.70
C ALA A 275 -27.53 -14.67 17.95
N SER A 276 -28.53 -14.66 17.09
CA SER A 276 -29.77 -15.45 17.21
C SER A 276 -29.87 -16.61 16.22
N ALA A 277 -29.09 -16.64 15.13
CA ALA A 277 -29.13 -17.72 14.15
C ALA A 277 -27.90 -17.71 13.24
N ASP A 278 -27.34 -18.87 12.99
CA ASP A 278 -26.32 -19.10 11.97
C ASP A 278 -26.98 -19.11 10.60
N VAL A 279 -27.15 -17.94 9.97
CA VAL A 279 -27.83 -17.76 8.67
C VAL A 279 -27.18 -18.62 7.58
N PHE A 280 -25.85 -18.81 7.64
CA PHE A 280 -25.13 -19.64 6.68
C PHE A 280 -25.59 -21.11 6.67
N ARG A 281 -26.14 -21.65 7.78
CA ARG A 281 -26.67 -23.01 7.86
C ARG A 281 -27.99 -23.24 7.13
N GLN A 282 -28.63 -22.16 6.64
CA GLN A 282 -29.80 -22.26 5.78
C GLN A 282 -29.43 -22.63 4.34
N TYR A 283 -28.15 -22.48 3.97
CA TYR A 283 -27.61 -23.06 2.74
C TYR A 283 -27.06 -24.47 3.05
N ARG A 284 -27.08 -25.34 2.02
CA ARG A 284 -26.41 -26.63 2.15
C ARG A 284 -24.89 -26.44 2.20
N PRO A 285 -24.12 -27.29 2.88
CA PRO A 285 -22.66 -27.18 2.93
C PRO A 285 -21.99 -27.16 1.55
N ASP A 286 -22.60 -27.83 0.56
CA ASP A 286 -22.10 -27.95 -0.80
C ASP A 286 -22.75 -26.94 -1.79
N PHE A 287 -23.43 -25.91 -1.27
CA PHE A 287 -24.16 -24.95 -2.08
C PHE A 287 -23.26 -24.07 -2.94
N PHE A 288 -22.14 -23.59 -2.39
CA PHE A 288 -21.20 -22.75 -3.11
C PHE A 288 -20.13 -23.58 -3.80
N ASP A 289 -19.75 -23.18 -5.02
CA ASP A 289 -18.61 -23.75 -5.75
C ASP A 289 -17.31 -23.02 -5.42
N LEU A 290 -17.39 -21.67 -5.23
CA LEU A 290 -16.27 -20.79 -4.92
C LEU A 290 -16.68 -19.77 -3.86
N ILE A 291 -15.81 -19.56 -2.89
CA ILE A 291 -15.90 -18.49 -1.91
C ILE A 291 -14.70 -17.58 -2.07
N ILE A 292 -14.91 -16.29 -2.31
CA ILE A 292 -13.85 -15.27 -2.37
C ILE A 292 -13.89 -14.46 -1.08
N ILE A 293 -12.74 -14.33 -0.44
CA ILE A 293 -12.58 -13.65 0.83
C ILE A 293 -11.66 -12.45 0.63
N ASP A 294 -12.24 -11.24 0.73
CA ASP A 294 -11.45 -10.02 0.68
C ASP A 294 -10.96 -9.65 2.08
N GLU A 295 -9.70 -9.19 2.16
CA GLU A 295 -8.97 -8.87 3.40
C GLU A 295 -8.98 -10.03 4.41
N CYS A 296 -8.64 -11.24 3.96
CA CYS A 296 -8.72 -12.50 4.72
C CYS A 296 -7.79 -12.59 5.95
N HIS A 297 -7.03 -11.53 6.25
CA HIS A 297 -6.13 -11.42 7.42
C HIS A 297 -6.77 -10.72 8.62
N ARG A 298 -8.02 -10.27 8.51
CA ARG A 298 -8.70 -9.50 9.56
C ARG A 298 -9.63 -10.36 10.41
N GLY A 299 -9.60 -10.08 11.70
CA GLY A 299 -10.56 -10.52 12.69
C GLY A 299 -10.03 -10.31 14.10
N SER A 300 -10.88 -9.83 15.04
CA SER A 300 -10.67 -10.06 16.46
C SER A 300 -10.77 -11.57 16.74
N SER A 301 -10.27 -12.05 17.87
CA SER A 301 -10.38 -13.49 18.23
C SER A 301 -11.82 -14.02 18.16
N ARG A 302 -12.82 -13.17 18.33
CA ARG A 302 -14.25 -13.48 18.13
C ARG A 302 -14.64 -13.55 16.65
N ASP A 303 -14.18 -12.61 15.85
CA ASP A 303 -14.44 -12.59 14.39
C ASP A 303 -13.73 -13.73 13.70
N GLU A 304 -12.53 -14.11 14.14
CA GLU A 304 -11.80 -15.29 13.65
C GLU A 304 -12.57 -16.58 13.85
N SER A 305 -13.20 -16.76 15.00
CA SER A 305 -14.04 -17.91 15.24
C SER A 305 -15.28 -17.94 14.35
N ALA A 306 -15.86 -16.77 14.04
CA ALA A 306 -17.06 -16.65 13.23
C ALA A 306 -16.79 -16.89 11.74
N TRP A 307 -15.75 -16.24 11.14
CA TRP A 307 -15.43 -16.48 9.74
C TRP A 307 -14.92 -17.91 9.50
N ARG A 308 -14.14 -18.46 10.42
CA ARG A 308 -13.66 -19.84 10.34
C ARG A 308 -14.83 -20.82 10.38
N ALA A 309 -15.83 -20.61 11.22
CA ALA A 309 -17.04 -21.44 11.24
C ALA A 309 -17.81 -21.42 9.91
N VAL A 310 -17.89 -20.28 9.24
CA VAL A 310 -18.52 -20.16 7.91
C VAL A 310 -17.70 -20.93 6.87
N LEU A 311 -16.37 -20.75 6.86
CA LEU A 311 -15.51 -21.40 5.87
C LEU A 311 -15.42 -22.92 6.08
N ASP A 312 -15.38 -23.36 7.33
CA ASP A 312 -15.38 -24.81 7.67
C ASP A 312 -16.71 -25.47 7.30
N TYR A 313 -17.83 -24.76 7.47
CA TYR A 313 -19.13 -25.27 7.04
C TYR A 313 -19.22 -25.45 5.52
N PHE A 314 -18.66 -24.53 4.75
CA PHE A 314 -18.58 -24.62 3.29
C PHE A 314 -17.26 -25.24 2.79
N GLU A 315 -16.65 -26.12 3.58
CA GLU A 315 -15.40 -26.83 3.19
C GLU A 315 -15.42 -27.40 1.78
N PRO A 316 -16.55 -27.94 1.26
CA PRO A 316 -16.58 -28.42 -0.11
C PRO A 316 -16.25 -27.37 -1.18
N ALA A 317 -16.53 -26.09 -0.94
CA ALA A 317 -16.22 -25.00 -1.86
C ALA A 317 -14.71 -24.77 -2.01
N VAL A 318 -14.27 -24.30 -3.18
CA VAL A 318 -12.95 -23.71 -3.31
C VAL A 318 -12.97 -22.35 -2.60
N GLN A 319 -11.95 -22.08 -1.80
CA GLN A 319 -11.84 -20.88 -1.00
C GLN A 319 -10.63 -20.05 -1.44
N PHE A 320 -10.88 -18.86 -1.95
CA PHE A 320 -9.85 -17.93 -2.43
C PHE A 320 -9.75 -16.71 -1.55
N GLY A 321 -8.65 -16.59 -0.80
CA GLY A 321 -8.32 -15.44 0.03
C GLY A 321 -7.49 -14.42 -0.71
N MET A 322 -7.80 -13.14 -0.50
CA MET A 322 -7.00 -12.01 -0.95
C MET A 322 -6.58 -11.16 0.25
N THR A 323 -5.32 -10.73 0.24
CA THR A 323 -4.78 -9.85 1.28
C THR A 323 -3.81 -8.82 0.70
N ALA A 324 -3.65 -7.70 1.38
CA ALA A 324 -2.63 -6.71 1.05
C ALA A 324 -1.30 -6.97 1.79
N THR A 325 -1.29 -7.84 2.78
CA THR A 325 -0.14 -8.06 3.66
C THR A 325 0.52 -9.40 3.39
N PRO A 326 1.81 -9.42 2.95
CA PRO A 326 2.54 -10.64 2.70
C PRO A 326 3.11 -11.31 3.96
N LEU A 327 2.90 -10.75 5.15
CA LEU A 327 3.64 -11.09 6.35
C LEU A 327 3.11 -12.32 7.08
N ARG A 328 4.07 -13.15 7.54
CA ARG A 328 3.84 -14.45 8.18
C ARG A 328 3.45 -14.34 9.65
N GLU A 329 3.83 -13.27 10.38
CA GLU A 329 3.63 -13.18 11.83
C GLU A 329 2.26 -12.63 12.22
N GLU A 330 1.83 -11.49 11.66
CA GLU A 330 0.49 -10.94 11.94
C GLU A 330 -0.64 -11.63 11.17
N SER A 331 -0.31 -12.28 10.04
CA SER A 331 -1.26 -13.04 9.22
C SER A 331 -1.03 -14.55 9.30
N ARG A 332 -0.42 -15.02 10.39
CA ARG A 332 -0.04 -16.42 10.59
C ARG A 332 -1.21 -17.36 10.33
N ASP A 333 -2.38 -17.05 10.87
CA ASP A 333 -3.58 -17.87 10.72
C ASP A 333 -4.08 -17.93 9.27
N SER A 334 -3.95 -16.84 8.49
CA SER A 334 -4.32 -16.85 7.07
C SER A 334 -3.37 -17.73 6.25
N TYR A 335 -2.06 -17.68 6.52
CA TYR A 335 -1.08 -18.56 5.86
C TYR A 335 -1.19 -20.01 6.31
N GLU A 336 -1.49 -20.27 7.58
CA GLU A 336 -1.78 -21.63 8.08
C GLU A 336 -3.05 -22.19 7.44
N TYR A 337 -4.05 -21.34 7.19
CA TYR A 337 -5.31 -21.76 6.57
C TYR A 337 -5.21 -21.95 5.07
N PHE A 338 -4.68 -20.97 4.32
CA PHE A 338 -4.66 -20.97 2.86
C PHE A 338 -3.39 -21.56 2.25
N GLY A 339 -2.30 -21.62 3.00
CA GLY A 339 -0.97 -21.94 2.51
C GLY A 339 -0.24 -20.75 1.88
N ASN A 340 0.87 -21.02 1.19
CA ASN A 340 1.64 -19.99 0.51
C ASN A 340 0.84 -19.35 -0.63
N PRO A 341 0.99 -18.03 -0.86
CA PRO A 341 0.33 -17.36 -1.96
C PRO A 341 0.73 -17.93 -3.32
N VAL A 342 -0.24 -18.15 -4.20
CA VAL A 342 0.02 -18.51 -5.61
C VAL A 342 0.62 -17.36 -6.40
N TYR A 343 0.41 -16.13 -5.94
CA TYR A 343 0.99 -14.92 -6.50
C TYR A 343 1.11 -13.81 -5.44
N THR A 344 2.22 -13.07 -5.52
CA THR A 344 2.47 -11.88 -4.67
C THR A 344 2.86 -10.70 -5.55
N TYR A 345 2.23 -9.55 -5.31
CA TYR A 345 2.57 -8.27 -5.93
C TYR A 345 2.63 -7.19 -4.86
N SER A 346 3.85 -6.77 -4.53
CA SER A 346 4.14 -5.90 -3.40
C SER A 346 3.88 -4.42 -3.70
N LEU A 347 3.81 -3.58 -2.65
CA LEU A 347 3.74 -2.12 -2.77
C LEU A 347 4.95 -1.58 -3.55
N ARG A 348 6.14 -2.12 -3.24
CA ARG A 348 7.38 -1.76 -3.90
C ARG A 348 7.34 -2.04 -5.40
N GLN A 349 6.96 -3.27 -5.79
CA GLN A 349 6.81 -3.61 -7.21
C GLN A 349 5.84 -2.64 -7.92
N GLY A 350 4.71 -2.29 -7.26
CA GLY A 350 3.75 -1.34 -7.80
C GLY A 350 4.31 0.07 -8.01
N ILE A 351 5.20 0.53 -7.13
CA ILE A 351 5.90 1.80 -7.26
C ILE A 351 6.98 1.73 -8.35
N GLU A 352 7.77 0.66 -8.39
CA GLU A 352 8.82 0.44 -9.41
C GLU A 352 8.23 0.36 -10.81
N ASP A 353 7.10 -0.31 -10.96
CA ASP A 353 6.37 -0.40 -12.23
C ASP A 353 5.65 0.90 -12.61
N GLY A 354 5.54 1.86 -11.70
CA GLY A 354 4.85 3.13 -11.91
C GLY A 354 3.33 3.03 -11.92
N PHE A 355 2.76 1.99 -11.31
CA PHE A 355 1.31 1.83 -11.15
C PHE A 355 0.80 2.36 -9.82
N LEU A 356 1.67 2.51 -8.84
CA LEU A 356 1.38 3.13 -7.56
C LEU A 356 2.23 4.38 -7.36
N ALA A 357 1.67 5.35 -6.65
CA ALA A 357 2.34 6.59 -6.31
C ALA A 357 3.46 6.33 -5.29
N PRO A 358 4.68 6.81 -5.52
CA PRO A 358 5.70 6.85 -4.50
C PRO A 358 5.29 7.81 -3.38
N TYR A 359 5.87 7.59 -2.21
CA TYR A 359 5.59 8.39 -1.03
C TYR A 359 6.82 9.19 -0.59
N ARG A 360 6.54 10.27 0.13
CA ARG A 360 7.50 11.09 0.87
C ARG A 360 7.09 11.07 2.34
N VAL A 361 8.01 10.83 3.25
CA VAL A 361 7.73 10.83 4.68
C VAL A 361 8.17 12.14 5.31
N HIS A 362 7.23 12.81 5.98
CA HIS A 362 7.46 13.99 6.79
C HIS A 362 7.35 13.57 8.25
N ARG A 363 8.48 13.34 8.92
CA ARG A 363 8.51 13.09 10.35
C ARG A 363 8.49 14.40 11.09
N VAL A 364 7.44 14.63 11.88
CA VAL A 364 7.24 15.86 12.67
C VAL A 364 7.34 15.49 14.14
N ILE A 365 8.19 16.20 14.87
CA ILE A 365 8.49 15.91 16.28
C ILE A 365 8.06 17.10 17.11
N THR A 366 7.21 16.84 18.12
CA THR A 366 6.82 17.88 19.09
C THR A 366 7.70 17.81 20.34
N THR A 367 7.67 18.85 21.15
CA THR A 367 8.40 18.90 22.43
C THR A 367 8.06 17.74 23.34
N VAL A 368 6.78 17.38 23.45
CA VAL A 368 6.33 16.27 24.31
C VAL A 368 6.61 14.90 23.71
N ASP A 369 6.62 14.75 22.39
CA ASP A 369 7.00 13.50 21.74
C ASP A 369 8.50 13.22 21.89
N ALA A 370 9.33 14.27 21.97
CA ALA A 370 10.77 14.14 22.16
C ALA A 370 11.20 13.92 23.62
N ALA A 371 10.49 14.56 24.56
CA ALA A 371 10.90 14.62 25.95
C ALA A 371 10.05 13.78 26.90
N GLY A 372 8.90 13.27 26.41
CA GLY A 372 7.82 12.80 27.26
C GLY A 372 7.07 13.96 27.89
N TRP A 373 5.98 13.66 28.57
CA TRP A 373 5.22 14.62 29.34
C TRP A 373 4.96 14.09 30.75
N ARG A 374 5.13 14.96 31.75
CA ARG A 374 4.83 14.66 33.14
C ARG A 374 3.94 15.75 33.71
N PRO A 375 2.88 15.38 34.47
CA PRO A 375 2.01 16.37 35.09
C PRO A 375 2.79 17.22 36.09
N SER A 376 2.36 18.45 36.27
CA SER A 376 2.80 19.26 37.40
C SER A 376 2.25 18.68 38.71
N LYS A 377 2.87 19.05 39.84
CA LYS A 377 2.42 18.52 41.14
C LYS A 377 0.96 18.88 41.38
N ASP A 378 0.15 17.88 41.76
CA ASP A 378 -1.29 18.00 42.03
C ASP A 378 -2.09 18.52 40.80
N GLU A 379 -1.65 18.20 39.57
CA GLU A 379 -2.35 18.61 38.34
C GLU A 379 -3.69 17.89 38.23
N LEU A 380 -4.73 18.67 37.99
CA LEU A 380 -6.08 18.16 37.78
C LEU A 380 -6.43 18.20 36.28
N ASP A 381 -7.10 17.18 35.83
CA ASP A 381 -7.64 17.16 34.49
C ASP A 381 -8.88 18.06 34.34
N ARG A 382 -9.42 18.17 33.13
CA ARG A 382 -10.63 18.95 32.79
C ARG A 382 -11.83 18.64 33.70
N TYR A 383 -11.87 17.44 34.26
CA TYR A 383 -12.96 16.97 35.11
C TYR A 383 -12.64 17.05 36.62
N GLY A 384 -11.49 17.63 36.98
CA GLY A 384 -11.04 17.78 38.36
C GLY A 384 -10.48 16.50 38.98
N ARG A 385 -10.05 15.53 38.15
CA ARG A 385 -9.39 14.29 38.61
C ARG A 385 -7.89 14.52 38.65
N GLU A 386 -7.24 14.03 39.70
CA GLU A 386 -5.80 14.08 39.84
C GLU A 386 -5.13 13.17 38.79
N VAL A 387 -4.16 13.75 38.05
CA VAL A 387 -3.39 13.02 37.04
C VAL A 387 -2.25 12.30 37.74
N PRO A 388 -2.08 10.98 37.55
CA PRO A 388 -0.97 10.26 38.16
C PRO A 388 0.39 10.87 37.79
N ASP A 389 1.30 10.98 38.78
CA ASP A 389 2.67 11.50 38.57
C ASP A 389 3.55 10.45 37.89
N ASP A 390 3.28 10.22 36.61
CA ASP A 390 4.01 9.32 35.73
C ASP A 390 4.58 10.10 34.53
N GLU A 391 5.54 9.51 33.84
CA GLU A 391 6.06 10.01 32.58
C GLU A 391 5.31 9.37 31.41
N TYR A 392 4.55 10.19 30.69
CA TYR A 392 3.75 9.76 29.55
C TYR A 392 4.53 9.97 28.24
N GLN A 393 4.59 8.94 27.41
CA GLN A 393 5.30 8.92 26.13
C GLN A 393 4.32 9.00 24.94
N THR A 394 4.83 9.13 23.73
CA THR A 394 4.02 9.24 22.50
C THR A 394 2.92 8.17 22.39
N LYS A 395 3.18 6.94 22.85
CA LYS A 395 2.21 5.84 22.85
C LYS A 395 1.03 6.05 23.81
N ASP A 396 1.22 6.85 24.86
CA ASP A 396 0.23 7.12 25.90
C ASP A 396 -0.67 8.30 25.57
N PHE A 397 -0.19 9.19 24.66
CA PHE A 397 -0.94 10.36 24.27
C PHE A 397 -2.23 9.98 23.52
N GLU A 398 -3.30 10.67 23.91
CA GLU A 398 -4.67 10.48 23.44
C GLU A 398 -5.29 9.09 23.79
N ARG A 399 -4.55 8.26 24.54
CA ARG A 399 -5.04 6.97 25.08
C ARG A 399 -5.21 7.04 26.59
N VAL A 400 -4.16 7.45 27.30
CA VAL A 400 -4.13 7.58 28.76
C VAL A 400 -4.26 9.05 29.13
N VAL A 401 -3.55 9.93 28.46
CA VAL A 401 -3.60 11.37 28.66
C VAL A 401 -3.83 12.10 27.33
N ALA A 402 -4.88 12.90 27.25
CA ALA A 402 -5.17 13.74 26.09
C ALA A 402 -4.60 15.14 26.29
N LEU A 403 -3.63 15.52 25.46
CA LEU A 403 -2.98 16.82 25.50
C LEU A 403 -3.53 17.72 24.38
N ARG A 404 -4.48 18.59 24.69
CA ARG A 404 -5.07 19.51 23.70
C ARG A 404 -4.04 20.43 23.05
N SER A 405 -3.02 20.85 23.80
CA SER A 405 -1.90 21.64 23.26
C SER A 405 -1.11 20.90 22.18
N ARG A 406 -0.96 19.56 22.30
CA ARG A 406 -0.33 18.71 21.30
C ARG A 406 -1.19 18.64 20.04
N THR A 407 -2.49 18.35 20.16
CA THR A 407 -3.43 18.34 19.03
C THR A 407 -3.44 19.68 18.30
N ARG A 408 -3.40 20.81 19.03
CA ARG A 408 -3.31 22.15 18.45
C ARG A 408 -1.99 22.39 17.72
N ALA A 409 -0.85 21.92 18.25
CA ALA A 409 0.45 22.04 17.60
C ALA A 409 0.48 21.25 16.27
N MET A 410 -0.07 20.02 16.25
CA MET A 410 -0.21 19.24 15.04
C MET A 410 -1.09 19.94 14.00
N ALA A 411 -2.26 20.42 14.40
CA ALA A 411 -3.20 21.12 13.52
C ALA A 411 -2.59 22.40 12.92
N ARG A 412 -1.82 23.17 13.73
CA ARG A 412 -1.10 24.36 13.27
C ARG A 412 -0.04 24.00 12.25
N HIS A 413 0.81 23.03 12.55
CA HIS A 413 1.87 22.59 11.64
C HIS A 413 1.29 22.11 10.31
N LEU A 414 0.23 21.30 10.34
CA LEU A 414 -0.45 20.82 9.13
C LEU A 414 -1.04 21.97 8.32
N THR A 415 -1.69 22.94 9.00
CA THR A 415 -2.25 24.12 8.34
C THR A 415 -1.15 24.95 7.65
N ASP A 416 0.00 25.13 8.29
CA ASP A 416 1.11 25.90 7.72
C ASP A 416 1.78 25.13 6.57
N LEU A 417 1.90 23.80 6.66
CA LEU A 417 2.35 22.96 5.57
C LEU A 417 1.43 23.07 4.34
N LEU A 418 0.11 23.00 4.54
CA LEU A 418 -0.87 23.16 3.46
C LEU A 418 -0.85 24.57 2.86
N LYS A 419 -0.68 25.62 3.67
CA LYS A 419 -0.52 27.00 3.17
C LYS A 419 0.75 27.16 2.33
N GLY A 420 1.83 26.48 2.71
CA GLY A 420 3.10 26.51 1.97
C GLY A 420 3.12 25.65 0.72
N THR A 421 2.16 24.75 0.55
CA THR A 421 2.09 23.81 -0.59
C THR A 421 0.79 23.97 -1.40
N ASP A 422 -0.27 23.29 -0.98
CA ASP A 422 -1.57 23.32 -1.64
C ASP A 422 -2.69 23.17 -0.60
N ARG A 423 -3.46 24.25 -0.41
CA ARG A 423 -4.56 24.30 0.57
C ARG A 423 -5.76 23.42 0.19
N PHE A 424 -5.82 22.92 -1.06
CA PHE A 424 -6.85 22.01 -1.56
C PHE A 424 -6.35 20.58 -1.72
N ALA A 425 -5.14 20.28 -1.28
CA ALA A 425 -4.62 18.92 -1.27
C ALA A 425 -5.46 18.02 -0.34
N LYS A 426 -6.17 17.04 -0.90
CA LYS A 426 -6.98 16.09 -0.13
C LYS A 426 -6.13 15.42 0.94
N THR A 427 -6.53 15.58 2.18
CA THR A 427 -5.78 15.18 3.38
C THR A 427 -6.63 14.28 4.27
N LEU A 428 -6.07 13.14 4.67
CA LEU A 428 -6.72 12.17 5.54
C LEU A 428 -5.92 12.02 6.83
N ILE A 429 -6.53 12.30 7.99
CA ILE A 429 -5.90 12.33 9.31
C ILE A 429 -6.41 11.16 10.15
N PHE A 430 -5.50 10.27 10.55
CA PHE A 430 -5.79 9.15 11.43
C PHE A 430 -5.53 9.53 12.89
N CYS A 431 -6.58 9.61 13.66
CA CYS A 431 -6.59 9.95 15.09
C CYS A 431 -6.72 8.69 15.94
N VAL A 432 -6.43 8.80 17.24
CA VAL A 432 -6.49 7.67 18.19
C VAL A 432 -7.92 7.15 18.32
N ASP A 433 -8.86 8.05 18.56
CA ASP A 433 -10.29 7.76 18.74
C ASP A 433 -11.18 8.87 18.15
N GLN A 434 -12.48 8.75 18.37
CA GLN A 434 -13.48 9.70 17.85
C GLN A 434 -13.37 11.08 18.49
N GLU A 435 -12.99 11.16 19.77
CA GLU A 435 -12.83 12.43 20.49
C GLU A 435 -11.61 13.18 19.97
N HIS A 436 -10.46 12.50 19.82
CA HIS A 436 -9.27 13.09 19.21
C HIS A 436 -9.56 13.57 17.78
N ALA A 437 -10.35 12.80 16.99
CA ALA A 437 -10.76 13.21 15.66
C ALA A 437 -11.66 14.47 15.68
N ALA A 438 -12.50 14.62 16.69
CA ALA A 438 -13.34 15.81 16.90
C ALA A 438 -12.50 17.03 17.33
N GLU A 439 -11.57 16.86 18.26
CA GLU A 439 -10.66 17.95 18.69
C GLU A 439 -9.76 18.41 17.54
N MET A 440 -9.16 17.48 16.79
CA MET A 440 -8.34 17.77 15.62
C MET A 440 -9.15 18.56 14.57
N ARG A 441 -10.37 18.14 14.28
CA ARG A 441 -11.27 18.87 13.39
C ARG A 441 -11.53 20.28 13.89
N GLN A 442 -11.84 20.45 15.17
CA GLN A 442 -12.13 21.77 15.75
C GLN A 442 -10.94 22.74 15.65
N GLU A 443 -9.73 22.28 15.98
CA GLU A 443 -8.52 23.11 15.86
C GLU A 443 -8.24 23.47 14.38
N LEU A 444 -8.43 22.54 13.43
CA LEU A 444 -8.28 22.82 12.00
C LEU A 444 -9.33 23.80 11.46
N LEU A 445 -10.59 23.71 11.91
CA LEU A 445 -11.64 24.70 11.57
C LEU A 445 -11.26 26.11 12.03
N ASN A 446 -10.75 26.23 13.25
CA ASN A 446 -10.34 27.51 13.82
C ASN A 446 -9.17 28.12 13.02
N LEU A 447 -8.17 27.31 12.65
CA LEU A 447 -6.96 27.75 11.94
C LEU A 447 -7.20 28.06 10.46
N ASN A 448 -8.26 27.51 9.86
CA ASN A 448 -8.64 27.70 8.47
C ASN A 448 -9.99 28.42 8.31
N SER A 449 -10.35 29.29 9.25
CA SER A 449 -11.63 29.99 9.30
C SER A 449 -11.94 30.82 8.04
N ASP A 450 -10.94 31.25 7.30
CA ASP A 450 -11.05 31.95 6.02
C ASP A 450 -11.64 31.02 4.93
N LEU A 451 -11.16 29.79 4.80
CA LEU A 451 -11.69 28.80 3.85
C LEU A 451 -13.00 28.19 4.34
N VAL A 452 -13.15 27.96 5.63
CA VAL A 452 -14.38 27.40 6.21
C VAL A 452 -15.59 28.34 5.97
N LYS A 453 -15.39 29.65 5.94
CA LYS A 453 -16.45 30.60 5.57
C LYS A 453 -16.91 30.45 4.12
N GLN A 454 -16.02 30.07 3.21
CA GLN A 454 -16.33 29.84 1.79
C GLN A 454 -16.82 28.43 1.53
N TYR A 455 -16.25 27.47 2.23
CA TYR A 455 -16.50 26.03 2.11
C TYR A 455 -16.78 25.45 3.50
N PRO A 456 -18.04 25.43 3.95
CA PRO A 456 -18.39 24.96 5.30
C PRO A 456 -17.97 23.51 5.58
N ASP A 457 -17.82 22.69 4.53
CA ASP A 457 -17.38 21.31 4.53
C ASP A 457 -15.87 21.15 4.25
N TYR A 458 -15.06 22.22 4.37
CA TYR A 458 -13.62 22.15 4.13
C TYR A 458 -12.92 21.13 5.03
N VAL A 459 -13.30 21.07 6.33
CA VAL A 459 -12.82 20.07 7.30
C VAL A 459 -14.01 19.29 7.83
N CYS A 460 -14.06 17.98 7.56
CA CYS A 460 -15.11 17.09 8.06
C CYS A 460 -14.53 15.98 8.94
N ARG A 461 -15.32 15.49 9.88
CA ARG A 461 -15.05 14.26 10.61
C ARG A 461 -15.83 13.11 9.96
N VAL A 462 -15.21 11.95 9.86
CA VAL A 462 -15.84 10.72 9.38
C VAL A 462 -15.48 9.59 10.33
N THR A 463 -16.37 9.35 11.26
CA THR A 463 -16.29 8.27 12.25
C THR A 463 -17.64 7.56 12.31
N ALA A 464 -17.77 6.51 13.13
CA ALA A 464 -19.03 5.76 13.22
C ALA A 464 -20.22 6.62 13.67
N ASP A 465 -19.97 7.63 14.51
CA ASP A 465 -21.03 8.51 15.07
C ASP A 465 -21.70 9.41 14.06
N GLU A 466 -21.03 9.79 12.95
CA GLU A 466 -21.63 10.63 11.93
C GLU A 466 -22.67 9.92 11.04
N GLY A 467 -22.69 8.59 11.04
CA GLY A 467 -23.64 7.80 10.27
C GLY A 467 -23.76 8.22 8.79
N ALA A 468 -24.98 8.51 8.34
CA ALA A 468 -25.25 8.88 6.93
C ALA A 468 -24.56 10.20 6.51
N ILE A 469 -24.38 11.16 7.43
CA ILE A 469 -23.71 12.44 7.13
C ILE A 469 -22.23 12.18 6.85
N GLY A 470 -21.58 11.36 7.67
CA GLY A 470 -20.19 10.97 7.47
C GLY A 470 -19.98 10.25 6.13
N LEU A 471 -20.90 9.34 5.75
CA LEU A 471 -20.87 8.68 4.44
C LEU A 471 -21.03 9.66 3.27
N THR A 472 -21.85 10.70 3.43
CA THR A 472 -22.01 11.75 2.42
C THR A 472 -20.71 12.56 2.26
N HIS A 473 -20.08 12.96 3.39
CA HIS A 473 -18.77 13.63 3.35
C HIS A 473 -17.70 12.76 2.70
N LEU A 474 -17.67 11.47 3.01
CA LEU A 474 -16.77 10.51 2.39
C LEU A 474 -17.00 10.40 0.88
N SER A 475 -18.24 10.27 0.44
CA SER A 475 -18.60 10.22 -0.98
C SER A 475 -18.15 11.47 -1.73
N HIS A 476 -18.34 12.66 -1.15
CA HIS A 476 -17.85 13.91 -1.74
C HIS A 476 -16.31 14.00 -1.74
N PHE A 477 -15.66 13.50 -0.70
CA PHE A 477 -14.19 13.47 -0.63
C PHE A 477 -13.57 12.55 -1.68
N GLN A 478 -14.23 11.44 -2.01
CA GLN A 478 -13.80 10.48 -3.04
C GLN A 478 -14.05 10.98 -4.46
N ASP A 479 -15.00 11.88 -4.64
CA ASP A 479 -15.33 12.47 -5.93
C ASP A 479 -14.19 13.41 -6.39
N VAL A 480 -13.60 13.09 -7.54
CA VAL A 480 -12.46 13.86 -8.09
C VAL A 480 -12.86 15.26 -8.57
N ASP A 481 -14.14 15.45 -8.92
CA ASP A 481 -14.65 16.71 -9.43
C ASP A 481 -15.10 17.66 -8.30
N LYS A 482 -15.16 17.16 -7.05
CA LYS A 482 -15.52 17.98 -5.90
C LYS A 482 -14.28 18.49 -5.17
N PRO A 483 -14.11 19.84 -5.05
CA PRO A 483 -12.97 20.42 -4.33
C PRO A 483 -13.03 20.16 -2.82
N THR A 484 -14.22 20.04 -2.24
CA THR A 484 -14.44 19.80 -0.80
C THR A 484 -15.25 18.54 -0.54
N PRO A 485 -15.10 17.90 0.62
CA PRO A 485 -14.17 18.18 1.71
C PRO A 485 -12.69 18.06 1.29
N VAL A 486 -11.82 18.88 1.92
CA VAL A 486 -10.38 18.80 1.70
C VAL A 486 -9.70 17.97 2.77
N ILE A 487 -10.08 18.15 4.03
CA ILE A 487 -9.50 17.47 5.17
C ILE A 487 -10.55 16.59 5.83
N LEU A 488 -10.23 15.30 5.97
CA LEU A 488 -11.03 14.36 6.78
C LEU A 488 -10.26 13.94 8.02
N THR A 489 -10.88 14.05 9.19
CA THR A 489 -10.39 13.44 10.43
C THR A 489 -11.16 12.15 10.70
N THR A 490 -10.46 11.08 11.06
CA THR A 490 -11.06 9.77 11.31
C THR A 490 -10.31 9.03 12.42
N SER A 491 -10.94 8.03 13.00
CA SER A 491 -10.29 7.07 13.89
C SER A 491 -9.90 5.79 13.10
N GLN A 492 -10.75 4.76 13.15
CA GLN A 492 -10.49 3.48 12.48
C GLN A 492 -11.28 3.27 11.19
N LEU A 493 -12.39 4.01 11.01
CA LEU A 493 -13.36 3.73 9.95
C LEU A 493 -12.76 3.77 8.54
N LEU A 494 -11.84 4.69 8.27
CA LEU A 494 -11.26 4.91 6.94
C LEU A 494 -9.94 4.15 6.68
N THR A 495 -9.53 3.26 7.59
CA THR A 495 -8.36 2.39 7.36
C THR A 495 -8.60 1.44 6.20
N THR A 496 -9.85 0.99 5.97
CA THR A 496 -10.23 0.11 4.86
C THR A 496 -11.45 0.63 4.11
N GLY A 497 -11.64 0.13 2.88
CA GLY A 497 -12.86 0.38 2.08
C GLY A 497 -12.96 1.75 1.42
N VAL A 498 -11.99 2.64 1.58
CA VAL A 498 -12.01 3.98 0.99
C VAL A 498 -11.13 4.01 -0.26
N ASP A 499 -11.72 4.30 -1.39
CA ASP A 499 -11.01 4.52 -2.66
C ASP A 499 -11.03 6.01 -3.02
N ALA A 500 -10.13 6.78 -2.38
CA ALA A 500 -9.98 8.20 -2.63
C ALA A 500 -8.71 8.45 -3.47
N GLU A 501 -8.87 8.51 -4.79
CA GLU A 501 -7.76 8.64 -5.75
C GLU A 501 -6.93 9.91 -5.55
N MET A 502 -7.55 10.98 -5.00
CA MET A 502 -6.95 12.30 -4.86
C MET A 502 -6.23 12.55 -3.53
N VAL A 503 -6.16 11.56 -2.62
CA VAL A 503 -5.46 11.74 -1.33
C VAL A 503 -3.99 12.02 -1.57
N LYS A 504 -3.57 13.24 -1.26
CA LYS A 504 -2.20 13.74 -1.37
C LYS A 504 -1.44 13.67 -0.05
N ASN A 505 -2.16 13.77 1.09
CA ASN A 505 -1.55 13.71 2.41
C ASN A 505 -2.25 12.67 3.28
N VAL A 506 -1.47 11.75 3.84
CA VAL A 506 -1.88 10.78 4.85
C VAL A 506 -1.19 11.19 6.15
N VAL A 507 -1.96 11.55 7.18
CA VAL A 507 -1.45 12.08 8.44
C VAL A 507 -1.62 11.05 9.54
N LEU A 508 -0.53 10.70 10.21
CA LEU A 508 -0.50 9.81 11.36
C LEU A 508 -0.44 10.65 12.65
N ALA A 509 -1.60 10.89 13.26
CA ALA A 509 -1.73 11.54 14.55
C ALA A 509 -1.82 10.53 15.70
N ARG A 510 -1.68 9.24 15.41
CA ARG A 510 -1.63 8.13 16.37
C ARG A 510 -0.53 7.13 16.03
N VAL A 511 -0.06 6.42 17.03
CA VAL A 511 0.84 5.27 16.83
C VAL A 511 0.05 4.14 16.17
N VAL A 512 0.63 3.53 15.14
CA VAL A 512 0.08 2.38 14.44
C VAL A 512 1.06 1.22 14.64
N GLY A 513 0.75 0.31 15.56
CA GLY A 513 1.61 -0.83 15.91
C GLY A 513 1.55 -1.96 14.86
N SER A 514 0.36 -2.20 14.29
CA SER A 514 0.16 -3.25 13.30
C SER A 514 0.70 -2.86 11.91
N ARG A 515 1.58 -3.68 11.35
CA ARG A 515 2.10 -3.54 9.98
C ARG A 515 0.98 -3.62 8.93
N SER A 516 0.02 -4.50 9.17
CA SER A 516 -1.16 -4.67 8.31
C SER A 516 -1.98 -3.39 8.26
N GLU A 517 -2.31 -2.81 9.40
CA GLU A 517 -3.04 -1.55 9.48
C GLU A 517 -2.25 -0.41 8.85
N PHE A 518 -0.95 -0.32 9.12
CA PHE A 518 -0.08 0.69 8.52
C PHE A 518 -0.08 0.61 6.98
N LYS A 519 0.07 -0.59 6.39
CA LYS A 519 -0.02 -0.78 4.93
C LYS A 519 -1.36 -0.33 4.36
N GLN A 520 -2.45 -0.56 5.08
CA GLN A 520 -3.77 -0.12 4.64
C GLN A 520 -3.93 1.40 4.70
N ILE A 521 -3.42 2.03 5.75
CA ILE A 521 -3.39 3.50 5.90
C ILE A 521 -2.57 4.13 4.78
N VAL A 522 -1.33 3.66 4.58
CA VAL A 522 -0.45 4.12 3.49
C VAL A 522 -1.10 3.89 2.13
N GLY A 523 -1.77 2.75 1.98
CA GLY A 523 -2.50 2.40 0.76
C GLY A 523 -3.57 3.41 0.34
N ARG A 524 -4.04 4.27 1.24
CA ARG A 524 -4.98 5.36 0.89
C ARG A 524 -4.34 6.41 -0.02
N GLY A 525 -3.02 6.64 0.10
CA GLY A 525 -2.27 7.58 -0.73
C GLY A 525 -1.75 7.01 -2.05
N THR A 526 -1.70 5.69 -2.22
CA THR A 526 -0.95 5.04 -3.31
C THR A 526 -1.55 5.18 -4.72
N ARG A 527 -2.78 5.67 -4.85
CA ARG A 527 -3.40 5.87 -6.16
C ARG A 527 -2.69 6.96 -6.95
N LEU A 528 -2.51 6.73 -8.24
CA LEU A 528 -2.05 7.74 -9.21
C LEU A 528 -3.23 8.42 -9.88
N LYS A 529 -3.13 9.75 -10.05
CA LYS A 529 -4.08 10.55 -10.82
C LYS A 529 -3.31 11.66 -11.56
N VAL A 530 -2.53 11.23 -12.55
CA VAL A 530 -1.59 12.11 -13.30
C VAL A 530 -2.31 13.28 -13.94
N ASP A 531 -3.50 13.05 -14.50
CA ASP A 531 -4.33 14.09 -15.15
C ASP A 531 -4.71 15.23 -14.17
N TYR A 532 -4.70 14.97 -12.87
CA TYR A 532 -4.97 15.94 -11.80
C TYR A 532 -3.70 16.32 -11.03
N GLY A 533 -2.52 16.01 -11.55
CA GLY A 533 -1.23 16.36 -10.94
C GLY A 533 -0.91 15.59 -9.65
N LYS A 534 -1.58 14.44 -9.40
CA LYS A 534 -1.23 13.56 -8.30
C LYS A 534 -0.35 12.43 -8.77
N GLU A 535 0.95 12.62 -8.62
CA GLU A 535 2.00 11.66 -9.02
C GLU A 535 2.74 11.04 -7.83
N TYR A 536 2.62 11.63 -6.64
CA TYR A 536 3.14 11.13 -5.36
C TYR A 536 2.22 11.57 -4.22
N PHE A 537 2.48 11.08 -3.01
CA PHE A 537 1.76 11.51 -1.81
C PHE A 537 2.71 11.68 -0.63
N ASN A 538 2.26 12.41 0.40
CA ASN A 538 3.01 12.62 1.62
C ASN A 538 2.42 11.79 2.76
N ILE A 539 3.28 11.23 3.58
CA ILE A 539 2.97 10.65 4.89
C ILE A 539 3.48 11.64 5.92
N ILE A 540 2.58 12.29 6.64
CA ILE A 540 2.92 13.25 7.69
C ILE A 540 2.81 12.53 9.02
N ASP A 541 3.94 12.20 9.62
CA ASP A 541 4.03 11.32 10.77
C ASP A 541 4.44 12.09 12.02
N PHE A 542 3.50 12.25 12.95
CA PHE A 542 3.72 12.85 14.26
C PHE A 542 4.16 11.85 15.34
N THR A 543 4.27 10.57 15.02
CA THR A 543 4.46 9.50 16.00
C THR A 543 5.73 8.68 15.79
N GLY A 544 6.44 8.87 14.67
CA GLY A 544 7.58 8.05 14.28
C GLY A 544 7.22 6.67 13.71
N THR A 545 5.93 6.36 13.62
CA THR A 545 5.43 5.06 13.14
C THR A 545 5.90 4.73 11.72
N ALA A 546 5.85 5.72 10.80
CA ALA A 546 6.17 5.48 9.40
C ALA A 546 7.64 5.10 9.22
N THR A 547 8.55 5.83 9.87
CA THR A 547 9.99 5.55 9.77
C THR A 547 10.35 4.19 10.36
N SER A 548 9.76 3.81 11.50
CA SER A 548 10.01 2.49 12.10
C SER A 548 9.50 1.34 11.23
N HIS A 549 8.29 1.43 10.66
CA HIS A 549 7.77 0.39 9.77
C HIS A 549 8.51 0.27 8.45
N PHE A 550 8.92 1.38 7.83
CA PHE A 550 9.69 1.34 6.59
C PHE A 550 11.13 0.88 6.78
N ALA A 551 11.70 1.04 7.99
CA ALA A 551 13.01 0.50 8.32
C ALA A 551 13.00 -1.02 8.49
N ASP A 552 11.83 -1.64 8.69
CA ASP A 552 11.69 -3.08 8.89
C ASP A 552 11.95 -3.85 7.58
N PRO A 553 12.95 -4.77 7.56
CA PRO A 553 13.26 -5.60 6.41
C PRO A 553 12.07 -6.39 5.87
N ASP A 554 11.18 -6.84 6.77
CA ASP A 554 10.04 -7.69 6.42
C ASP A 554 8.85 -6.89 5.91
N PHE A 555 8.91 -5.56 5.91
CA PHE A 555 7.78 -4.73 5.51
C PHE A 555 7.38 -4.98 4.05
N ASP A 556 8.35 -5.14 3.15
CA ASP A 556 8.08 -5.33 1.71
C ASP A 556 9.11 -6.24 1.02
N GLY A 557 9.77 -7.14 1.79
CA GLY A 557 10.63 -8.20 1.27
C GLY A 557 12.12 -7.87 1.16
N ASP A 558 12.51 -6.61 1.30
CA ASP A 558 13.90 -6.15 1.43
C ASP A 558 13.97 -4.98 2.41
N PRO A 559 15.01 -4.88 3.27
CA PRO A 559 15.15 -3.76 4.17
C PRO A 559 15.22 -2.46 3.38
N ALA A 560 14.34 -1.52 3.69
CA ALA A 560 14.60 -0.12 3.39
C ALA A 560 15.77 0.28 4.31
N ARG A 561 17.02 0.21 3.85
CA ARG A 561 18.13 0.81 4.56
C ARG A 561 17.88 2.30 4.63
N ILE A 562 17.96 2.87 5.81
CA ILE A 562 17.95 4.32 5.98
C ILE A 562 19.38 4.76 5.68
N GLU A 563 19.62 5.29 4.49
CA GLU A 563 20.85 6.02 4.17
C GLU A 563 20.55 7.50 4.34
N GLU A 564 21.35 8.14 5.14
CA GLU A 564 21.36 9.59 5.28
C GLU A 564 22.28 10.17 4.20
N VAL A 565 21.67 10.78 3.20
CA VAL A 565 22.39 11.50 2.16
C VAL A 565 22.42 12.98 2.55
N ILE A 566 23.62 13.48 2.72
CA ILE A 566 23.87 14.88 3.03
C ILE A 566 23.85 15.65 1.71
N ILE A 567 23.00 16.66 1.65
CA ILE A 567 22.86 17.53 0.47
C ILE A 567 23.25 18.93 0.90
N ASP A 568 24.07 19.65 0.08
CA ASP A 568 24.40 21.06 0.27
C ASP A 568 23.22 22.00 -0.06
N GLU A 569 23.42 23.30 0.17
CA GLU A 569 22.40 24.34 -0.12
C GLU A 569 22.03 24.39 -1.63
N ALA A 570 22.85 23.85 -2.51
CA ALA A 570 22.60 23.77 -3.95
C ALA A 570 21.85 22.48 -4.35
N GLY A 571 21.66 21.52 -3.41
CA GLY A 571 20.99 20.24 -3.64
C GLY A 571 21.92 19.17 -4.22
N GLU A 572 23.24 19.34 -4.10
CA GLU A 572 24.22 18.33 -4.50
C GLU A 572 24.61 17.44 -3.32
N GLN A 573 24.83 16.15 -3.59
CA GLN A 573 25.15 15.14 -2.59
C GLN A 573 26.60 15.31 -2.12
N VAL A 574 26.80 15.56 -0.82
CA VAL A 574 28.11 15.83 -0.21
C VAL A 574 28.64 14.63 0.59
N GLY A 575 27.79 13.70 0.99
CA GLY A 575 28.19 12.51 1.74
C GLY A 575 27.09 11.48 1.89
N ILE A 576 27.45 10.24 2.26
CA ILE A 576 26.53 9.15 2.60
C ILE A 576 26.97 8.57 3.96
N THR A 577 26.05 8.50 4.91
CA THR A 577 26.25 7.74 6.15
C THR A 577 25.24 6.58 6.18
N GLU A 578 25.71 5.35 6.36
CA GLU A 578 24.82 4.19 6.56
C GLU A 578 24.50 4.12 8.06
N ALA A 579 23.26 4.39 8.43
CA ALA A 579 22.74 4.04 9.73
C ALA A 579 22.11 2.65 9.63
N GLU A 580 22.68 1.65 10.29
CA GLU A 580 21.95 0.41 10.57
C GLU A 580 20.84 0.79 11.55
N ALA A 581 19.59 0.70 11.09
CA ALA A 581 18.45 0.77 11.98
C ALA A 581 18.55 -0.45 12.92
N GLU A 582 18.78 -0.20 14.20
CA GLU A 582 18.53 -1.23 15.21
C GLU A 582 17.09 -1.68 15.05
N ALA A 583 16.90 -2.99 14.86
CA ALA A 583 15.57 -3.58 14.87
C ALA A 583 14.86 -3.11 16.14
N PRO A 584 13.60 -2.66 16.06
CA PRO A 584 12.85 -2.33 17.25
C PRO A 584 12.94 -3.53 18.18
N GLN A 585 13.39 -3.33 19.40
CA GLN A 585 13.32 -4.37 20.43
C GLN A 585 11.88 -4.84 20.44
N GLU A 586 11.68 -6.16 20.38
CA GLU A 586 10.37 -6.79 20.48
C GLU A 586 9.70 -6.30 21.78
N ASP A 587 8.95 -5.22 21.67
CA ASP A 587 7.94 -4.94 22.66
C ASP A 587 6.95 -6.09 22.55
N VAL A 588 6.91 -6.91 23.59
CA VAL A 588 5.88 -7.92 23.80
C VAL A 588 4.56 -7.28 23.35
N PRO A 589 3.78 -7.89 22.45
CA PRO A 589 2.52 -7.33 22.03
C PRO A 589 1.69 -7.12 23.28
N VAL A 590 1.63 -5.90 23.77
CA VAL A 590 0.59 -5.56 24.72
C VAL A 590 -0.66 -5.60 23.86
N GLU A 591 -1.40 -6.66 24.04
CA GLU A 591 -2.73 -6.85 23.47
C GLU A 591 -3.59 -5.69 24.01
N TYR A 592 -3.53 -4.54 23.32
CA TYR A 592 -4.43 -3.45 23.59
C TYR A 592 -5.77 -3.84 23.01
N GLU A 593 -6.63 -4.40 23.84
CA GLU A 593 -8.07 -4.41 23.56
C GLU A 593 -8.48 -2.94 23.38
N LEU A 594 -8.52 -2.51 22.12
CA LEU A 594 -9.18 -1.25 21.77
C LEU A 594 -10.65 -1.40 22.16
N PRO A 595 -11.28 -0.39 22.77
CA PRO A 595 -12.71 -0.44 23.03
C PRO A 595 -13.41 -0.73 21.71
N GLU A 596 -14.11 -1.86 21.63
CA GLU A 596 -14.92 -2.23 20.48
C GLU A 596 -15.96 -1.13 20.25
N GLU A 597 -15.85 -0.41 19.11
CA GLU A 597 -16.95 0.40 18.62
C GLU A 597 -18.06 -0.56 18.23
N GLN A 598 -19.03 -0.75 19.10
CA GLN A 598 -20.20 -1.57 18.83
C GLN A 598 -21.05 -0.85 17.78
N ILE A 599 -20.94 -1.30 16.52
CA ILE A 599 -21.91 -0.97 15.50
C ILE A 599 -23.16 -1.79 15.82
N GLY A 600 -24.10 -1.17 16.55
CA GLY A 600 -25.39 -1.78 16.83
C GLY A 600 -26.16 -2.04 15.51
N PRO A 601 -26.85 -3.18 15.39
CA PRO A 601 -27.82 -3.35 14.35
C PRO A 601 -28.95 -2.31 14.57
N ASP A 602 -29.48 -1.78 13.48
CA ASP A 602 -30.56 -0.81 13.42
C ASP A 602 -31.86 -1.38 14.01
N THR A 603 -31.90 -1.56 15.34
CA THR A 603 -33.08 -1.92 16.12
C THR A 603 -33.00 -1.19 17.46
N GLY A 604 -33.89 -0.20 17.61
CA GLY A 604 -33.99 0.69 18.76
C GLY A 604 -34.23 -0.02 20.10
N ILE A 605 -33.17 -0.53 20.70
CA ILE A 605 -33.13 -0.89 22.10
C ILE A 605 -31.97 -0.12 22.72
N ILE A 606 -32.33 0.91 23.50
CA ILE A 606 -31.39 1.64 24.35
C ILE A 606 -31.00 0.67 25.48
N ILE A 607 -29.81 0.07 25.39
CA ILE A 607 -29.19 -0.59 26.52
C ILE A 607 -28.44 0.51 27.28
N THR A 608 -29.01 0.98 28.39
CA THR A 608 -28.32 1.83 29.35
C THR A 608 -27.35 0.95 30.13
N GLU A 609 -26.12 0.87 29.65
CA GLU A 609 -25.02 0.45 30.52
C GLU A 609 -24.66 1.61 31.47
N PRO A 610 -24.25 1.31 32.75
CA PRO A 610 -23.81 2.37 33.63
C PRO A 610 -22.63 3.13 33.00
N PRO A 611 -22.54 4.45 33.22
CA PRO A 611 -21.48 5.26 32.64
C PRO A 611 -20.13 4.67 33.05
N VAL A 612 -19.38 4.15 32.08
CA VAL A 612 -17.98 3.78 32.30
C VAL A 612 -17.25 5.07 32.58
N GLU A 613 -16.62 5.21 33.74
CA GLU A 613 -15.80 6.37 34.06
C GLU A 613 -14.78 6.57 32.94
N PRO A 614 -14.61 7.80 32.43
CA PRO A 614 -13.67 8.05 31.33
C PRO A 614 -12.27 7.60 31.77
N ARG A 615 -11.69 6.67 31.00
CA ARG A 615 -10.39 6.04 31.34
C ARG A 615 -9.19 6.96 31.08
N LYS A 616 -9.37 8.09 30.38
CA LYS A 616 -8.26 8.98 30.06
C LYS A 616 -8.38 10.35 30.75
N PHE A 617 -7.22 10.99 31.00
CA PHE A 617 -7.10 12.30 31.60
C PHE A 617 -7.00 13.36 30.53
N TYR A 618 -7.68 14.48 30.68
CA TYR A 618 -7.77 15.56 29.69
C TYR A 618 -7.09 16.82 30.18
N ILE A 619 -6.01 17.22 29.52
CA ILE A 619 -5.21 18.40 29.86
C ILE A 619 -5.44 19.48 28.81
N ASP A 620 -6.05 20.59 29.26
CA ASP A 620 -6.35 21.75 28.39
C ASP A 620 -5.22 22.77 28.34
N GLY A 621 -4.33 22.77 29.33
CA GLY A 621 -3.23 23.71 29.50
C GLY A 621 -1.92 23.24 28.83
N GLY A 622 -0.89 24.05 29.06
CA GLY A 622 0.48 23.80 28.58
C GLY A 622 0.75 24.30 27.17
N GLU A 623 2.03 24.41 26.86
CA GLU A 623 2.52 24.73 25.50
C GLU A 623 3.25 23.53 24.89
N VAL A 624 2.89 23.21 23.66
CA VAL A 624 3.55 22.19 22.86
C VAL A 624 3.95 22.79 21.53
N GLU A 625 5.21 22.68 21.18
CA GLU A 625 5.77 23.20 19.94
C GLU A 625 6.29 22.07 19.05
N VAL A 626 6.30 22.29 17.75
CA VAL A 626 7.02 21.45 16.79
C VAL A 626 8.49 21.87 16.81
N ILE A 627 9.36 20.94 17.20
CA ILE A 627 10.80 21.18 17.33
C ILE A 627 11.62 20.56 16.20
N GLY A 628 11.03 19.65 15.42
CA GLY A 628 11.72 19.00 14.31
C GLY A 628 10.77 18.69 13.15
N HIS A 629 11.29 18.78 11.94
CA HIS A 629 10.61 18.36 10.72
C HIS A 629 11.64 17.81 9.75
N LEU A 630 11.67 16.48 9.62
CA LEU A 630 12.54 15.74 8.71
C LEU A 630 11.73 15.28 7.51
N VAL A 631 12.32 15.35 6.32
CA VAL A 631 11.68 14.91 5.08
C VAL A 631 12.51 13.79 4.46
N TYR A 632 11.91 12.64 4.25
CA TYR A 632 12.52 11.47 3.65
C TYR A 632 11.90 11.19 2.30
N ASP A 633 12.72 11.07 1.27
CA ASP A 633 12.33 10.61 -0.06
C ASP A 633 12.87 9.20 -0.31
N LEU A 634 12.19 8.43 -1.16
CA LEU A 634 12.75 7.19 -1.68
C LEU A 634 13.93 7.49 -2.58
N ASP A 635 15.02 6.74 -2.42
CA ASP A 635 16.19 6.83 -3.32
C ASP A 635 15.83 6.57 -4.78
N THR A 636 16.78 6.77 -5.69
CA THR A 636 16.56 6.57 -7.13
C THR A 636 16.19 5.14 -7.48
N ASP A 637 16.60 4.16 -6.66
CA ASP A 637 16.33 2.74 -6.85
C ASP A 637 15.09 2.26 -6.09
N GLY A 638 14.47 3.12 -5.24
CA GLY A 638 13.29 2.81 -4.43
C GLY A 638 13.54 1.90 -3.24
N LYS A 639 14.80 1.74 -2.90
CA LYS A 639 15.23 0.77 -1.88
C LYS A 639 15.48 1.40 -0.52
N LYS A 640 15.65 2.73 -0.48
CA LYS A 640 16.09 3.43 0.73
C LYS A 640 15.31 4.73 0.91
N LEU A 641 14.99 5.05 2.16
CA LEU A 641 14.53 6.39 2.56
C LEU A 641 15.76 7.25 2.84
N GLN A 642 15.84 8.40 2.16
CA GLN A 642 16.95 9.35 2.34
C GLN A 642 16.41 10.65 2.94
N VAL A 643 17.11 11.19 3.93
CA VAL A 643 16.80 12.53 4.46
C VAL A 643 17.21 13.57 3.44
N VAL A 644 16.22 14.29 2.90
CA VAL A 644 16.45 15.36 1.90
C VAL A 644 16.44 16.77 2.51
N LYS A 645 15.95 16.90 3.74
CA LYS A 645 15.96 18.18 4.45
C LYS A 645 16.03 17.94 5.96
N TYR A 646 17.13 18.40 6.56
CA TYR A 646 17.28 18.43 8.01
C TYR A 646 16.94 19.85 8.49
N THR A 647 15.85 20.03 9.20
CA THR A 647 15.52 21.31 9.85
C THR A 647 16.27 21.40 11.18
N ASP A 648 16.32 22.59 11.84
CA ASP A 648 17.09 22.85 13.07
C ASP A 648 16.67 21.99 14.30
N TYR A 649 16.25 20.75 14.06
CA TYR A 649 15.87 19.80 15.08
C TYR A 649 16.96 19.58 16.11
N SER A 650 18.17 19.32 15.63
CA SER A 650 19.31 19.06 16.50
C SER A 650 19.62 20.22 17.47
N GLY A 651 19.51 21.45 16.98
CA GLY A 651 19.73 22.63 17.82
C GLY A 651 18.66 22.80 18.91
N ARG A 652 17.41 22.49 18.61
CA ARG A 652 16.31 22.56 19.58
C ARG A 652 16.33 21.41 20.58
N ALA A 653 16.63 20.20 20.14
CA ALA A 653 16.74 19.03 21.03
C ALA A 653 17.90 19.17 22.02
N VAL A 654 19.06 19.69 21.57
CA VAL A 654 20.17 19.99 22.47
C VAL A 654 19.78 21.06 23.50
N ARG A 655 19.04 22.10 23.10
CA ARG A 655 18.56 23.14 24.04
C ARG A 655 17.51 22.65 25.02
N THR A 656 16.69 21.72 24.63
CA THR A 656 15.65 21.12 25.50
C THR A 656 16.31 20.31 26.62
N LEU A 657 17.37 19.56 26.30
CA LEU A 657 18.13 18.77 27.28
C LEU A 657 19.08 19.63 28.10
N TYR A 658 19.75 20.57 27.43
CA TYR A 658 20.77 21.44 28.02
C TYR A 658 20.44 22.89 27.69
N PRO A 659 19.59 23.56 28.54
CA PRO A 659 19.08 24.92 28.26
C PRO A 659 20.18 25.99 28.14
N THR A 660 21.34 25.73 28.77
CA THR A 660 22.49 26.65 28.73
C THR A 660 23.76 25.89 28.32
N ARG A 661 24.72 26.64 27.79
CA ARG A 661 26.04 26.14 27.43
C ARG A 661 26.78 25.58 28.64
N GLU A 662 26.64 26.23 29.79
CA GLU A 662 27.24 25.79 31.04
C GLU A 662 26.68 24.42 31.49
N ALA A 663 25.40 24.19 31.30
CA ALA A 663 24.75 22.92 31.62
C ALA A 663 25.32 21.80 30.73
N LEU A 664 25.45 22.03 29.42
CA LEU A 664 26.08 21.07 28.52
C LEU A 664 27.55 20.82 28.84
N GLN A 665 28.33 21.89 29.16
CA GLN A 665 29.74 21.76 29.54
C GLN A 665 29.89 20.92 30.82
N LEU A 666 29.06 21.14 31.82
CA LEU A 666 29.09 20.42 33.08
C LEU A 666 28.79 18.91 32.88
N ALA A 667 27.79 18.61 32.07
CA ALA A 667 27.45 17.24 31.71
C ALA A 667 28.52 16.56 30.87
N TRP A 668 29.21 17.31 30.02
CA TRP A 668 30.29 16.79 29.15
C TRP A 668 31.66 16.59 29.85
N ALA A 669 31.91 17.36 30.90
CA ALA A 669 33.20 17.30 31.60
C ALA A 669 33.46 15.98 32.33
N ASN A 670 32.46 15.25 32.71
CA ASN A 670 32.58 13.97 33.37
C ASN A 670 32.39 12.82 32.35
N PRO A 671 33.32 11.83 32.27
CA PRO A 671 33.22 10.73 31.31
C PRO A 671 31.92 9.91 31.38
N ASP A 672 31.39 9.69 32.59
CA ASP A 672 30.17 8.88 32.80
C ASP A 672 28.93 9.64 32.26
N THR A 673 28.79 10.93 32.60
CA THR A 673 27.69 11.76 32.10
C THR A 673 27.86 12.10 30.63
N ARG A 674 29.06 12.15 30.07
CA ARG A 674 29.31 12.30 28.64
C ARG A 674 28.69 11.16 27.82
N SER A 675 28.89 9.93 28.27
CA SER A 675 28.29 8.75 27.62
C SER A 675 26.78 8.79 27.68
N GLU A 676 26.21 9.32 28.76
CA GLU A 676 24.77 9.51 28.91
C GLU A 676 24.25 10.62 28.00
N VAL A 677 24.94 11.75 27.86
CA VAL A 677 24.61 12.82 26.90
C VAL A 677 24.58 12.29 25.47
N LEU A 678 25.61 11.53 25.09
CA LEU A 678 25.68 10.93 23.75
C LEU A 678 24.52 9.96 23.51
N ARG A 679 24.22 9.11 24.50
CA ARG A 679 23.09 8.17 24.41
C ARG A 679 21.77 8.92 24.29
N GLU A 680 21.49 9.88 25.16
CA GLU A 680 20.24 10.65 25.15
C GLU A 680 20.02 11.44 23.85
N LEU A 681 21.08 11.97 23.26
CA LEU A 681 21.00 12.66 21.98
C LEU A 681 20.78 11.69 20.83
N THR A 682 21.44 10.50 20.88
CA THR A 682 21.26 9.45 19.87
C THR A 682 19.86 8.83 19.94
N GLU A 683 19.34 8.52 21.13
CA GLU A 683 17.98 8.04 21.35
C GLU A 683 16.92 9.01 20.83
N ARG A 684 17.24 10.30 20.77
CA ARG A 684 16.38 11.34 20.18
C ARG A 684 16.63 11.56 18.68
N GLY A 685 17.35 10.64 18.03
CA GLY A 685 17.63 10.70 16.60
C GLY A 685 18.62 11.79 16.18
N ILE A 686 19.50 12.24 17.07
CA ILE A 686 20.60 13.14 16.72
C ILE A 686 21.85 12.31 16.43
N SER A 687 22.19 12.18 15.17
CA SER A 687 23.44 11.60 14.73
C SER A 687 24.56 12.65 14.76
N PHE A 688 25.64 12.39 15.50
CA PHE A 688 26.79 13.31 15.53
C PHE A 688 27.56 13.32 14.20
N ALA A 689 27.53 12.20 13.46
CA ALA A 689 28.07 12.15 12.12
C ALA A 689 27.34 13.08 11.16
N GLU A 690 25.99 13.16 11.26
CA GLU A 690 25.16 14.11 10.51
C GLU A 690 25.44 15.55 10.93
N LEU A 691 25.57 15.82 12.24
CA LEU A 691 25.92 17.15 12.74
C LEU A 691 27.29 17.60 12.22
N ALA A 692 28.28 16.71 12.23
CA ALA A 692 29.63 16.98 11.71
C ALA A 692 29.58 17.31 10.21
N SER A 693 28.85 16.54 9.46
CA SER A 693 28.70 16.70 8.03
C SER A 693 27.87 17.94 7.66
N SER A 694 26.73 18.17 8.31
CA SER A 694 25.90 19.37 8.11
C SER A 694 26.55 20.67 8.59
N SER A 695 27.67 20.59 9.30
CA SER A 695 28.43 21.73 9.80
C SER A 695 29.71 21.99 9.00
N GLU A 696 29.96 21.23 7.91
CA GLU A 696 31.23 21.25 7.14
C GLU A 696 32.47 21.00 7.99
N GLN A 697 32.34 20.28 9.10
CA GLN A 697 33.40 20.01 10.07
C GLN A 697 33.44 18.50 10.38
N PRO A 698 33.87 17.66 9.42
CA PRO A 698 33.86 16.19 9.57
C PRO A 698 34.72 15.68 10.74
N ASP A 699 35.68 16.44 11.17
CA ASP A 699 36.61 16.09 12.28
C ASP A 699 36.26 16.81 13.59
N ALA A 700 35.11 17.49 13.68
CA ALA A 700 34.75 18.23 14.90
C ALA A 700 34.38 17.27 16.03
N ASP A 701 34.78 17.60 17.25
CA ASP A 701 34.38 16.88 18.46
C ASP A 701 32.85 16.99 18.63
N PRO A 702 32.14 15.90 19.02
CA PRO A 702 30.72 15.93 19.28
C PRO A 702 30.22 17.07 20.19
N PHE A 703 31.08 17.50 21.16
CA PHE A 703 30.77 18.65 21.99
C PHE A 703 30.72 19.94 21.18
N ASP A 704 31.69 20.19 20.31
CA ASP A 704 31.75 21.41 19.51
C ASP A 704 30.56 21.47 18.54
N LEU A 705 30.13 20.33 18.03
CA LEU A 705 28.95 20.21 17.20
C LEU A 705 27.67 20.54 18.00
N ALA A 706 27.50 20.00 19.19
CA ALA A 706 26.37 20.28 20.07
C ALA A 706 26.38 21.76 20.54
N ASP A 707 27.54 22.30 20.92
CA ASP A 707 27.72 23.69 21.33
C ASP A 707 27.42 24.69 20.19
N SER A 708 27.82 24.34 18.96
CA SER A 708 27.52 25.17 17.77
C SER A 708 26.01 25.33 17.56
N ARG A 709 25.25 24.29 17.85
CA ARG A 709 23.77 24.30 17.74
C ARG A 709 23.08 25.09 18.86
N LEU A 710 23.71 25.26 20.00
CA LEU A 710 23.25 26.18 21.03
C LEU A 710 23.43 27.65 20.62
N LYS A 711 24.42 27.98 19.81
CA LYS A 711 24.76 29.36 19.38
C LYS A 711 23.96 29.86 18.18
N CYS A 712 23.40 28.95 17.35
CA CYS A 712 22.67 29.33 16.12
C CYS A 712 21.29 29.92 16.42
N ASN A 713 21.23 31.13 17.03
CA ASN A 713 20.00 31.89 17.15
C ASN A 713 20.30 33.40 17.08
N THR A 714 20.83 33.87 15.96
CA THR A 714 20.61 35.22 15.51
C THR A 714 19.87 35.17 14.18
N LEU A 715 18.55 35.12 14.24
CA LEU A 715 17.71 35.55 13.11
C LEU A 715 18.11 37.02 12.82
N PRO A 716 18.49 37.36 11.58
CA PRO A 716 18.52 38.77 11.20
C PRO A 716 17.06 39.21 11.15
N THR A 717 16.71 40.08 12.08
CA THR A 717 15.57 40.96 11.93
C THR A 717 15.74 41.75 10.63
N ARG A 718 14.98 41.39 9.61
CA ARG A 718 14.42 42.32 8.61
C ARG A 718 13.30 41.67 7.83
#